data_8bacf55eab3eb7b7684fe6b258ee465c
#
_entry.id   8bacf55eab3eb7b7684fe6b258ee465c
#
_cell.length_a   1.000
_cell.length_b   1.000
_cell.length_c   1.000
_cell.angle_alpha   90.00
_cell.angle_beta   90.00
_cell.angle_gamma   90.00
#
_symmetry.space_group_name_H-M   'P 1'
#
loop_
_entity.id
_entity.type
_entity.pdbx_description
1 polymer ?
#
loop_
_entity_poly.entity_id
_entity_poly.type
_entity_poly.pdbx_seq_one_letter_code
_entity_poly.pdbx_strand_id
1 'polypeptide(L)'
;MTAITDFDSLRRAMAENGEQPEGPARNARAELLLAEAERLNIPLAVIEALGHQLKVYNYSSEKDKMFVPFARLLRMWDERPEDFDAHETHSLHWVFKWMSAGMLDQPHIPLASVEKWLGEMEHRYRLAGHSERAVRSAEFSVAAHVGDVERAERAFAAWLAADRDGMADCHACELHGQGWWRAERGRDAEALELWAPVLEGAYTCAHEPHTALASSLVPLLRLGRADEARANHLRGFRLVRAMESMRGAYADHVEFCALTGNEARGLELLAERPAYFTDEGQPRSRLGFLSVVVLLMERLSALGLGGQRVPGPAGRGWTAAELALHAREEALALAARFDARNGTSHVGERARARMSQQPLVERLPLGVRTVRPPAPAAAPPAPAVTAAAGARAGAPDLPALLAEARRLSDTLRPHAVEAWAAVAEAAEEAGGAALDARDRAEIADHRAMGLGAEGAETFELAAGLYAEAGDPGEALAARTRAAYVRALTGEIDEALAAVAEPYDRVLALYAGGGTEVRQAAGVLMGRARILMRRVHEADGPVAEQVLAEAEGAVREVLALVEGRAGDDVRLVARVAEGHAMLAELAARSGDAEAGAELFARAAAEFTGAGLPWFAVEYEARLAALAHHLGDVAEAERALRAALEHGGGFLEPVGRAQLHLQLAEVVGGRGQAAEAAEHALEAAHWADEAGEGPTFGAWARHQLGGFLVRQGRWAEAAEVLESALADLTVETHGDGAVVQTQWWLGDCLSELGEHRAAAEHRLQAAETARHWPEQHDHATLAHLAAESLGQAGLHADADLAYARAGELWRSLGNAHGLVRSLRARAWLALRAEGGPQAARELMADAVGECADALEVADDEETRLRLVFELGHTHRQFGDLLARSAAEDADDDSIRAAMDEALSQMSEAVAVFVSLGAAALPPRTGAELAAGWLEADLGRPAEAAARARAVLTAYADAETDPGFEGGDEETVRARRAEAEQLLQAAAEAAEQEAAREREAREREARE
;
A
#
# COMPACT_ATOMS: atom_id res chain seq x y z
N MET A 1 -29.51 -18.62 17.81
CA MET A 1 -29.21 -18.13 19.19
C MET A 1 -29.39 -19.28 20.14
N THR A 2 -28.32 -19.77 20.72
CA THR A 2 -28.33 -20.80 21.74
C THR A 2 -29.04 -20.22 22.98
N ALA A 3 -29.97 -20.95 23.58
CA ALA A 3 -30.68 -20.48 24.77
C ALA A 3 -29.69 -20.38 25.95
N ILE A 4 -29.65 -19.24 26.64
CA ILE A 4 -28.85 -19.05 27.85
C ILE A 4 -29.58 -19.71 29.01
N THR A 5 -29.04 -20.82 29.46
CA THR A 5 -29.67 -21.67 30.52
C THR A 5 -28.92 -21.60 31.85
N ASP A 6 -27.64 -21.27 31.83
CA ASP A 6 -26.71 -21.25 32.95
C ASP A 6 -25.62 -20.18 32.78
N PHE A 7 -24.75 -20.05 33.76
CA PHE A 7 -23.70 -19.03 33.78
C PHE A 7 -22.62 -19.27 32.72
N ASP A 8 -22.30 -20.53 32.44
CA ASP A 8 -21.27 -20.84 31.44
C ASP A 8 -21.74 -20.51 30.00
N SER A 9 -23.02 -20.77 29.70
CA SER A 9 -23.62 -20.36 28.43
C SER A 9 -23.71 -18.83 28.28
N LEU A 10 -23.92 -18.10 29.40
CA LEU A 10 -23.84 -16.63 29.39
C LEU A 10 -22.41 -16.13 29.09
N ARG A 11 -21.40 -16.69 29.75
CA ARG A 11 -19.98 -16.34 29.48
C ARG A 11 -19.61 -16.56 28.04
N ARG A 12 -19.96 -17.72 27.44
CA ARG A 12 -19.74 -17.94 26.00
C ARG A 12 -20.44 -16.91 25.13
N ALA A 13 -21.70 -16.57 25.44
CA ALA A 13 -22.44 -15.56 24.68
C ALA A 13 -21.86 -14.15 24.82
N MET A 14 -21.28 -13.80 25.98
CA MET A 14 -20.54 -12.54 26.16
C MET A 14 -19.24 -12.53 25.38
N ALA A 15 -18.49 -13.63 25.36
CA ALA A 15 -17.28 -13.78 24.56
C ALA A 15 -17.59 -13.61 23.07
N GLU A 16 -18.59 -14.35 22.54
CA GLU A 16 -19.05 -14.24 21.15
C GLU A 16 -19.46 -12.78 20.79
N ASN A 17 -20.14 -12.09 21.72
CA ASN A 17 -20.51 -10.69 21.51
C ASN A 17 -19.27 -9.77 21.52
N GLY A 18 -18.27 -10.09 22.34
CA GLY A 18 -17.01 -9.35 22.39
C GLY A 18 -16.22 -9.36 21.08
N GLU A 19 -16.33 -10.45 20.30
CA GLU A 19 -15.69 -10.62 19.00
C GLU A 19 -16.44 -9.90 17.85
N GLN A 20 -17.69 -9.46 18.10
CA GLN A 20 -18.44 -8.73 17.08
C GLN A 20 -17.83 -7.34 16.83
N PRO A 21 -17.93 -6.82 15.58
CA PRO A 21 -17.51 -5.45 15.28
C PRO A 21 -18.10 -4.42 16.23
N GLU A 22 -17.33 -3.37 16.51
CA GLU A 22 -17.83 -2.24 17.31
C GLU A 22 -19.08 -1.63 16.69
N GLY A 23 -20.05 -1.26 17.56
CA GLY A 23 -21.24 -0.58 17.07
C GLY A 23 -22.50 -0.86 17.87
N PRO A 24 -23.62 -0.21 17.49
CA PRO A 24 -24.89 -0.28 18.23
C PRO A 24 -25.46 -1.70 18.34
N ALA A 25 -25.22 -2.58 17.36
CA ALA A 25 -25.69 -3.97 17.39
C ALA A 25 -25.00 -4.78 18.50
N ARG A 26 -23.66 -4.63 18.65
CA ARG A 26 -22.90 -5.24 19.74
C ARG A 26 -23.35 -4.72 21.11
N ASN A 27 -23.59 -3.41 21.21
CA ASN A 27 -24.06 -2.77 22.43
C ASN A 27 -25.46 -3.26 22.83
N ALA A 28 -26.41 -3.29 21.87
CA ALA A 28 -27.74 -3.82 22.12
C ALA A 28 -27.73 -5.29 22.55
N ARG A 29 -26.83 -6.11 22.00
CA ARG A 29 -26.64 -7.49 22.41
C ARG A 29 -26.14 -7.58 23.85
N ALA A 30 -25.21 -6.73 24.27
CA ALA A 30 -24.73 -6.67 25.65
C ALA A 30 -25.86 -6.28 26.64
N GLU A 31 -26.76 -5.39 26.23
CA GLU A 31 -27.97 -5.04 27.06
C GLU A 31 -28.88 -6.28 27.27
N LEU A 32 -29.10 -7.09 26.24
CA LEU A 32 -29.85 -8.33 26.33
C LEU A 32 -29.15 -9.36 27.22
N LEU A 33 -27.84 -9.49 27.12
CA LEU A 33 -27.03 -10.40 27.94
C LEU A 33 -27.12 -10.02 29.44
N LEU A 34 -27.10 -8.73 29.74
CA LEU A 34 -27.32 -8.26 31.12
C LEU A 34 -28.72 -8.67 31.65
N ALA A 35 -29.78 -8.56 30.85
CA ALA A 35 -31.11 -8.99 31.22
C ALA A 35 -31.17 -10.53 31.47
N GLU A 36 -30.45 -11.33 30.71
CA GLU A 36 -30.29 -12.76 30.93
C GLU A 36 -29.51 -13.07 32.23
N ALA A 37 -28.43 -12.33 32.48
CA ALA A 37 -27.68 -12.44 33.76
C ALA A 37 -28.56 -12.16 34.97
N GLU A 38 -29.40 -11.14 34.91
CA GLU A 38 -30.38 -10.81 35.98
C GLU A 38 -31.39 -11.94 36.19
N ARG A 39 -31.82 -12.60 35.10
CA ARG A 39 -32.76 -13.73 35.17
C ARG A 39 -32.12 -14.95 35.87
N LEU A 40 -30.82 -15.17 35.70
CA LEU A 40 -30.07 -16.24 36.38
C LEU A 40 -30.02 -16.00 37.91
N ASN A 41 -30.13 -14.77 38.34
CA ASN A 41 -30.09 -14.37 39.78
C ASN A 41 -28.81 -14.83 40.51
N ILE A 42 -27.66 -14.78 39.78
CA ILE A 42 -26.32 -15.06 40.28
C ILE A 42 -25.58 -13.73 40.35
N PRO A 43 -25.16 -13.23 41.54
CA PRO A 43 -24.51 -11.92 41.66
C PRO A 43 -23.30 -11.76 40.73
N LEU A 44 -22.42 -12.75 40.70
CA LEU A 44 -21.23 -12.71 39.83
C LEU A 44 -21.57 -12.64 38.32
N ALA A 45 -22.63 -13.33 37.89
CA ALA A 45 -23.12 -13.26 36.50
C ALA A 45 -23.56 -11.84 36.11
N VAL A 46 -24.22 -11.13 37.03
CA VAL A 46 -24.63 -9.73 36.83
C VAL A 46 -23.43 -8.81 36.83
N ILE A 47 -22.44 -9.05 37.69
CA ILE A 47 -21.18 -8.29 37.73
C ILE A 47 -20.42 -8.42 36.39
N GLU A 48 -20.21 -9.65 35.92
CA GLU A 48 -19.52 -9.89 34.62
C GLU A 48 -20.32 -9.27 33.46
N ALA A 49 -21.65 -9.39 33.44
CA ALA A 49 -22.46 -8.81 32.38
C ALA A 49 -22.44 -7.27 32.38
N LEU A 50 -22.40 -6.62 33.53
CA LEU A 50 -22.22 -5.17 33.66
C LEU A 50 -20.83 -4.74 33.23
N GLY A 51 -19.79 -5.50 33.57
CA GLY A 51 -18.42 -5.28 33.13
C GLY A 51 -18.30 -5.39 31.60
N HIS A 52 -18.92 -6.44 31.02
CA HIS A 52 -18.99 -6.61 29.57
C HIS A 52 -19.72 -5.44 28.88
N GLN A 53 -20.90 -5.04 29.40
CA GLN A 53 -21.67 -3.90 28.88
C GLN A 53 -20.86 -2.60 28.92
N LEU A 54 -20.18 -2.35 30.04
CA LEU A 54 -19.29 -1.18 30.19
C LEU A 54 -18.19 -1.18 29.16
N LYS A 55 -17.52 -2.33 28.91
CA LYS A 55 -16.48 -2.48 27.96
C LYS A 55 -16.96 -2.19 26.52
N VAL A 56 -18.07 -2.78 26.09
CA VAL A 56 -18.57 -2.55 24.72
C VAL A 56 -19.00 -1.10 24.49
N TYR A 57 -19.53 -0.42 25.50
CA TYR A 57 -19.83 1.01 25.41
C TYR A 57 -18.57 1.87 25.31
N ASN A 58 -17.54 1.58 26.11
CA ASN A 58 -16.28 2.32 26.06
C ASN A 58 -15.64 2.28 24.66
N TYR A 59 -15.81 1.15 23.94
CA TYR A 59 -15.33 0.92 22.58
C TYR A 59 -16.45 1.05 21.53
N SER A 60 -17.20 2.17 21.59
CA SER A 60 -18.22 2.48 20.59
C SER A 60 -18.52 3.97 20.54
N SER A 61 -19.35 4.39 19.59
CA SER A 61 -19.87 5.76 19.52
C SER A 61 -20.78 6.13 20.72
N GLU A 62 -21.33 5.15 21.43
CA GLU A 62 -22.23 5.31 22.58
C GLU A 62 -21.50 5.30 23.95
N LYS A 63 -20.26 5.82 23.98
CA LYS A 63 -19.40 5.80 25.18
C LYS A 63 -20.03 6.49 26.41
N ASP A 64 -20.87 7.47 26.21
CA ASP A 64 -21.61 8.15 27.28
C ASP A 64 -22.52 7.23 28.09
N LYS A 65 -22.97 6.11 27.54
CA LYS A 65 -23.81 5.11 28.25
C LYS A 65 -23.03 4.33 29.30
N MET A 66 -21.69 4.29 29.27
CA MET A 66 -20.88 3.49 30.19
C MET A 66 -21.02 3.89 31.68
N PHE A 67 -21.45 5.10 31.95
CA PHE A 67 -21.62 5.59 33.34
C PHE A 67 -22.69 4.84 34.09
N VAL A 68 -23.70 4.31 33.42
CA VAL A 68 -24.85 3.61 34.08
C VAL A 68 -24.42 2.24 34.63
N PRO A 69 -23.82 1.33 33.81
CA PRO A 69 -23.32 0.06 34.35
C PRO A 69 -22.19 0.28 35.36
N PHE A 70 -21.32 1.29 35.17
CA PHE A 70 -20.31 1.61 36.18
C PHE A 70 -20.88 2.00 37.53
N ALA A 71 -21.84 2.93 37.58
CA ALA A 71 -22.46 3.35 38.81
C ALA A 71 -23.15 2.19 39.54
N ARG A 72 -23.69 1.22 38.81
CA ARG A 72 -24.28 0.01 39.37
C ARG A 72 -23.21 -0.92 39.93
N LEU A 73 -22.14 -1.19 39.19
CA LEU A 73 -20.99 -1.99 39.66
C LEU A 73 -20.39 -1.40 40.94
N LEU A 74 -20.15 -0.08 40.98
CA LEU A 74 -19.54 0.59 42.11
C LEU A 74 -20.44 0.48 43.35
N ARG A 75 -21.76 0.62 43.19
CA ARG A 75 -22.71 0.42 44.26
C ARG A 75 -22.69 -1.02 44.77
N MET A 76 -22.71 -2.01 43.90
CA MET A 76 -22.62 -3.42 44.26
C MET A 76 -21.35 -3.72 45.04
N TRP A 77 -20.24 -3.15 44.64
CA TRP A 77 -18.97 -3.25 45.34
C TRP A 77 -19.02 -2.61 46.72
N ASP A 78 -19.56 -1.39 46.85
CA ASP A 78 -19.63 -0.68 48.12
C ASP A 78 -20.59 -1.38 49.12
N GLU A 79 -21.64 -2.05 48.64
CA GLU A 79 -22.61 -2.77 49.45
C GLU A 79 -22.17 -4.20 49.81
N ARG A 80 -21.58 -4.93 48.86
CA ARG A 80 -21.22 -6.35 49.01
C ARG A 80 -19.96 -6.70 48.21
N PRO A 81 -18.77 -6.30 48.67
CA PRO A 81 -17.51 -6.59 47.97
C PRO A 81 -17.22 -8.10 47.88
N GLU A 82 -17.81 -8.92 48.73
CA GLU A 82 -17.69 -10.37 48.75
C GLU A 82 -18.35 -11.07 47.54
N ASP A 83 -19.22 -10.39 46.81
CA ASP A 83 -19.81 -10.90 45.55
C ASP A 83 -18.85 -10.83 44.36
N PHE A 84 -17.72 -10.10 44.52
CA PHE A 84 -16.67 -9.96 43.49
C PHE A 84 -15.53 -10.93 43.77
N ASP A 85 -15.13 -11.65 42.75
CA ASP A 85 -13.88 -12.42 42.80
C ASP A 85 -12.65 -11.54 42.57
N ALA A 86 -11.45 -12.12 42.59
CA ALA A 86 -10.21 -11.36 42.40
C ALA A 86 -10.12 -10.74 41.01
N HIS A 87 -10.66 -11.39 39.99
CA HIS A 87 -10.69 -10.91 38.62
C HIS A 87 -11.62 -9.70 38.46
N GLU A 88 -12.84 -9.80 38.95
CA GLU A 88 -13.82 -8.72 38.87
C GLU A 88 -13.46 -7.53 39.76
N THR A 89 -12.81 -7.76 40.91
CA THR A 89 -12.20 -6.71 41.71
C THR A 89 -11.13 -5.93 40.96
N HIS A 90 -10.23 -6.65 40.29
CA HIS A 90 -9.20 -6.03 39.44
C HIS A 90 -9.86 -5.26 38.29
N SER A 91 -10.81 -5.87 37.57
CA SER A 91 -11.54 -5.28 36.46
C SER A 91 -12.26 -3.98 36.85
N LEU A 92 -12.92 -3.97 38.03
CA LEU A 92 -13.59 -2.76 38.56
C LEU A 92 -12.58 -1.63 38.81
N HIS A 93 -11.46 -1.92 39.49
CA HIS A 93 -10.43 -0.92 39.72
C HIS A 93 -9.81 -0.43 38.41
N TRP A 94 -9.60 -1.33 37.46
CA TRP A 94 -9.07 -0.97 36.13
C TRP A 94 -9.92 0.07 35.40
N VAL A 95 -11.23 -0.04 35.42
CA VAL A 95 -12.15 0.88 34.71
C VAL A 95 -12.29 2.25 35.38
N PHE A 96 -11.75 2.49 36.58
CA PHE A 96 -11.80 3.80 37.25
C PHE A 96 -11.19 4.91 36.39
N LYS A 97 -10.09 4.63 35.69
CA LYS A 97 -9.45 5.58 34.78
C LYS A 97 -10.28 5.87 33.54
N TRP A 98 -11.08 4.88 33.04
CA TRP A 98 -11.99 5.12 31.93
C TRP A 98 -13.10 6.11 32.30
N MET A 99 -13.51 6.11 33.57
CA MET A 99 -14.49 7.09 34.06
C MET A 99 -13.93 8.51 34.05
N SER A 100 -12.68 8.69 34.47
CA SER A 100 -12.02 10.00 34.38
C SER A 100 -12.00 10.53 32.95
N ALA A 101 -11.58 9.71 31.99
CA ALA A 101 -11.54 10.06 30.57
C ALA A 101 -12.94 10.32 29.99
N GLY A 102 -13.91 9.45 30.29
CA GLY A 102 -15.27 9.58 29.82
C GLY A 102 -15.99 10.82 30.36
N MET A 103 -15.81 11.15 31.64
CA MET A 103 -16.34 12.38 32.24
C MET A 103 -15.72 13.63 31.58
N LEU A 104 -14.43 13.59 31.28
CA LEU A 104 -13.71 14.68 30.61
C LEU A 104 -14.22 14.91 29.18
N ASP A 105 -14.64 13.85 28.48
CA ASP A 105 -15.18 13.89 27.12
C ASP A 105 -16.60 14.54 27.05
N GLN A 106 -17.29 14.68 28.18
CA GLN A 106 -18.65 15.19 28.28
C GLN A 106 -18.70 16.65 28.80
N PRO A 107 -19.03 17.65 27.94
CA PRO A 107 -19.02 19.05 28.32
C PRO A 107 -20.15 19.45 29.30
N HIS A 108 -21.18 18.59 29.52
CA HIS A 108 -22.24 18.82 30.47
C HIS A 108 -21.89 18.36 31.88
N ILE A 109 -20.82 17.52 32.03
CA ILE A 109 -20.37 17.10 33.36
C ILE A 109 -19.47 18.21 33.93
N PRO A 110 -19.83 18.78 35.10
CA PRO A 110 -19.05 19.85 35.74
C PRO A 110 -17.60 19.43 36.00
N LEU A 111 -16.64 20.32 35.80
CA LEU A 111 -15.23 20.03 36.08
C LEU A 111 -15.03 19.63 37.57
N ALA A 112 -15.76 20.25 38.50
CA ALA A 112 -15.73 19.87 39.92
C ALA A 112 -16.11 18.40 40.17
N SER A 113 -16.98 17.82 39.32
CA SER A 113 -17.35 16.39 39.41
C SER A 113 -16.21 15.51 38.91
N VAL A 114 -15.49 15.93 37.85
CA VAL A 114 -14.27 15.25 37.35
C VAL A 114 -13.20 15.25 38.42
N GLU A 115 -12.92 16.41 39.03
CA GLU A 115 -11.94 16.57 40.12
C GLU A 115 -12.30 15.74 41.36
N LYS A 116 -13.58 15.73 41.70
CA LYS A 116 -14.07 14.87 42.81
C LYS A 116 -13.83 13.39 42.51
N TRP A 117 -14.05 12.95 41.28
CA TRP A 117 -13.79 11.58 40.85
C TRP A 117 -12.32 11.23 40.92
N LEU A 118 -11.41 12.13 40.48
CA LEU A 118 -9.96 11.93 40.63
C LEU A 118 -9.56 11.69 42.08
N GLY A 119 -10.10 12.47 42.99
CA GLY A 119 -9.87 12.28 44.45
C GLY A 119 -10.44 10.97 44.98
N GLU A 120 -11.61 10.54 44.51
CA GLU A 120 -12.22 9.25 44.85
C GLU A 120 -11.40 8.06 44.28
N MET A 121 -10.92 8.17 43.05
CA MET A 121 -10.03 7.18 42.44
C MET A 121 -8.72 7.05 43.22
N GLU A 122 -8.07 8.17 43.57
CA GLU A 122 -6.86 8.17 44.38
C GLU A 122 -7.11 7.52 45.75
N HIS A 123 -8.20 7.85 46.40
CA HIS A 123 -8.54 7.29 47.69
C HIS A 123 -8.74 5.76 47.64
N ARG A 124 -9.52 5.25 46.66
CA ARG A 124 -9.76 3.82 46.48
C ARG A 124 -8.50 3.05 46.09
N TYR A 125 -7.67 3.61 45.23
CA TYR A 125 -6.41 2.98 44.89
C TYR A 125 -5.44 2.90 46.07
N ARG A 126 -5.38 3.94 46.87
CA ARG A 126 -4.55 3.93 48.09
C ARG A 126 -5.05 2.86 49.09
N LEU A 127 -6.37 2.71 49.25
CA LEU A 127 -6.95 1.67 50.13
C LEU A 127 -6.64 0.25 49.61
N ALA A 128 -6.67 0.07 48.28
CA ALA A 128 -6.36 -1.21 47.64
C ALA A 128 -4.86 -1.50 47.52
N GLY A 129 -3.99 -0.56 47.86
CA GLY A 129 -2.54 -0.71 47.76
C GLY A 129 -1.98 -0.54 46.37
N HIS A 130 -2.74 0.06 45.44
CA HIS A 130 -2.27 0.35 44.08
C HIS A 130 -1.39 1.57 44.02
N SER A 131 -0.53 1.61 43.00
CA SER A 131 0.31 2.77 42.66
C SER A 131 -0.54 3.99 42.29
N GLU A 132 0.00 5.17 42.54
CA GLU A 132 -0.61 6.43 42.08
C GLU A 132 -0.44 6.70 40.58
N ARG A 133 0.28 5.85 39.83
CA ARG A 133 0.65 6.06 38.41
C ARG A 133 -0.57 6.36 37.53
N ALA A 134 -1.61 5.55 37.61
CA ALA A 134 -2.84 5.75 36.82
C ALA A 134 -3.61 7.01 37.23
N VAL A 135 -3.55 7.39 38.53
CA VAL A 135 -4.16 8.64 39.04
C VAL A 135 -3.43 9.85 38.45
N ARG A 136 -2.09 9.84 38.44
CA ARG A 136 -1.27 10.96 37.91
C ARG A 136 -1.42 11.08 36.39
N SER A 137 -1.56 9.97 35.68
CA SER A 137 -1.92 9.97 34.25
C SER A 137 -3.29 10.59 33.97
N ALA A 138 -4.30 10.26 34.80
CA ALA A 138 -5.62 10.85 34.68
C ALA A 138 -5.61 12.35 35.03
N GLU A 139 -4.89 12.77 36.10
CA GLU A 139 -4.69 14.17 36.46
C GLU A 139 -4.01 14.97 35.34
N PHE A 140 -2.96 14.41 34.76
CA PHE A 140 -2.28 14.98 33.58
C PHE A 140 -3.28 15.21 32.42
N SER A 141 -4.09 14.22 32.09
CA SER A 141 -5.10 14.31 31.01
C SER A 141 -6.11 15.42 31.25
N VAL A 142 -6.59 15.59 32.51
CA VAL A 142 -7.50 16.68 32.89
C VAL A 142 -6.82 18.03 32.77
N ALA A 143 -5.62 18.21 33.31
CA ALA A 143 -4.88 19.46 33.27
C ALA A 143 -4.54 19.88 31.83
N ALA A 144 -4.08 18.95 31.00
CA ALA A 144 -3.78 19.18 29.57
C ALA A 144 -5.04 19.59 28.78
N HIS A 145 -6.19 18.94 29.02
CA HIS A 145 -7.45 19.31 28.37
C HIS A 145 -7.98 20.70 28.77
N VAL A 146 -7.82 21.07 30.04
CA VAL A 146 -8.24 22.40 30.54
C VAL A 146 -7.28 23.50 30.06
N GLY A 147 -6.05 23.16 29.69
CA GLY A 147 -5.00 24.08 29.31
C GLY A 147 -4.16 24.62 30.47
N ASP A 148 -4.25 23.98 31.65
CA ASP A 148 -3.38 24.27 32.79
C ASP A 148 -2.02 23.58 32.59
N VAL A 149 -1.14 24.23 31.82
CA VAL A 149 0.17 23.72 31.42
C VAL A 149 1.05 23.42 32.65
N GLU A 150 1.03 24.27 33.66
CA GLU A 150 1.87 24.09 34.84
C GLU A 150 1.43 22.85 35.64
N ARG A 151 0.12 22.65 35.81
CA ARG A 151 -0.42 21.46 36.45
C ARG A 151 -0.15 20.21 35.61
N ALA A 152 -0.32 20.31 34.27
CA ALA A 152 -0.02 19.21 33.36
C ALA A 152 1.43 18.75 33.45
N GLU A 153 2.41 19.67 33.48
CA GLU A 153 3.83 19.33 33.61
C GLU A 153 4.13 18.69 34.99
N ARG A 154 3.54 19.19 36.08
CA ARG A 154 3.71 18.56 37.39
C ARG A 154 3.11 17.15 37.44
N ALA A 155 1.91 16.97 36.92
CA ALA A 155 1.23 15.67 36.87
C ALA A 155 1.99 14.69 35.96
N PHE A 156 2.51 15.17 34.82
CA PHE A 156 3.33 14.40 33.88
C PHE A 156 4.62 13.88 34.56
N ALA A 157 5.33 14.75 35.28
CA ALA A 157 6.52 14.35 36.02
C ALA A 157 6.19 13.32 37.12
N ALA A 158 5.09 13.53 37.86
CA ALA A 158 4.63 12.60 38.88
C ALA A 158 4.20 11.24 38.28
N TRP A 159 3.52 11.25 37.14
CA TRP A 159 3.19 10.04 36.37
C TRP A 159 4.42 9.21 36.00
N LEU A 160 5.45 9.86 35.48
CA LEU A 160 6.70 9.16 35.11
C LEU A 160 7.46 8.63 36.33
N ALA A 161 7.40 9.33 37.46
CA ALA A 161 8.10 8.95 38.69
C ALA A 161 7.41 7.83 39.49
N ALA A 162 6.10 7.63 39.31
CA ALA A 162 5.35 6.61 40.01
C ALA A 162 5.61 5.20 39.48
N ASP A 163 5.72 4.22 40.38
CA ASP A 163 5.96 2.82 40.02
C ASP A 163 4.82 2.26 39.16
N ARG A 164 5.15 1.37 38.23
CA ARG A 164 4.14 0.62 37.45
C ARG A 164 3.61 -0.55 38.27
N ASP A 165 2.29 -0.73 38.24
CA ASP A 165 1.60 -1.90 38.79
C ASP A 165 0.52 -2.40 37.80
N GLY A 166 -0.33 -3.31 38.25
CA GLY A 166 -1.45 -3.86 37.46
C GLY A 166 -2.50 -2.83 37.02
N MET A 167 -2.51 -1.62 37.60
CA MET A 167 -3.44 -0.53 37.25
C MET A 167 -2.86 0.43 36.22
N ALA A 168 -1.55 0.38 35.90
CA ALA A 168 -0.95 1.19 34.87
C ALA A 168 -1.54 0.86 33.48
N ASP A 169 -1.61 1.84 32.58
CA ASP A 169 -1.94 1.53 31.19
C ASP A 169 -0.88 0.64 30.55
N CYS A 170 -1.21 -0.04 29.45
CA CYS A 170 -0.22 -0.80 28.72
C CYS A 170 0.92 0.12 28.29
N HIS A 171 2.12 -0.44 28.10
CA HIS A 171 3.32 0.35 27.80
C HIS A 171 3.14 1.18 26.51
N ALA A 172 2.49 0.61 25.51
CA ALA A 172 2.20 1.29 24.25
C ALA A 172 1.34 2.55 24.44
N CYS A 173 0.23 2.45 25.22
CA CYS A 173 -0.65 3.60 25.49
C CYS A 173 0.05 4.69 26.32
N GLU A 174 0.91 4.31 27.28
CA GLU A 174 1.69 5.29 28.03
C GLU A 174 2.70 6.02 27.15
N LEU A 175 3.44 5.32 26.29
CA LEU A 175 4.35 5.92 25.33
C LEU A 175 3.61 6.85 24.36
N HIS A 176 2.43 6.42 23.87
CA HIS A 176 1.59 7.30 23.06
C HIS A 176 1.23 8.59 23.77
N GLY A 177 0.69 8.53 25.00
CA GLY A 177 0.31 9.71 25.78
C GLY A 177 1.49 10.63 26.10
N GLN A 178 2.67 10.07 26.37
CA GLN A 178 3.90 10.82 26.62
C GLN A 178 4.38 11.55 25.37
N GLY A 179 4.43 10.88 24.23
CA GLY A 179 4.80 11.46 22.94
C GLY A 179 3.79 12.50 22.47
N TRP A 180 2.48 12.24 22.66
CA TRP A 180 1.44 13.22 22.35
C TRP A 180 1.68 14.57 23.07
N TRP A 181 2.05 14.55 24.36
CA TRP A 181 2.38 15.78 25.09
C TRP A 181 3.58 16.51 24.49
N ARG A 182 4.60 15.77 24.03
CA ARG A 182 5.76 16.38 23.36
C ARG A 182 5.35 17.06 22.05
N ALA A 183 4.54 16.41 21.24
CA ALA A 183 4.05 16.96 19.98
C ALA A 183 3.17 18.20 20.21
N GLU A 184 2.27 18.18 21.21
CA GLU A 184 1.48 19.35 21.61
C GLU A 184 2.32 20.56 22.05
N ARG A 185 3.54 20.32 22.54
CA ARG A 185 4.52 21.35 22.91
C ARG A 185 5.47 21.71 21.76
N GLY A 186 5.21 21.24 20.54
CA GLY A 186 6.06 21.49 19.36
C GLY A 186 7.40 20.76 19.39
N ARG A 187 7.52 19.71 20.21
CA ARG A 187 8.72 18.89 20.35
C ARG A 187 8.56 17.61 19.53
N ASP A 188 8.32 17.77 18.22
CA ASP A 188 7.94 16.70 17.31
C ASP A 188 8.97 15.55 17.26
N ALA A 189 10.27 15.87 17.25
CA ALA A 189 11.33 14.85 17.24
C ALA A 189 11.30 13.95 18.49
N GLU A 190 11.15 14.55 19.68
CA GLU A 190 11.05 13.80 20.94
C GLU A 190 9.77 12.94 21.01
N ALA A 191 8.67 13.43 20.40
CA ALA A 191 7.45 12.65 20.29
C ALA A 191 7.66 11.38 19.47
N LEU A 192 8.35 11.49 18.33
CA LEU A 192 8.65 10.36 17.46
C LEU A 192 9.62 9.36 18.11
N GLU A 193 10.61 9.84 18.87
CA GLU A 193 11.50 8.96 19.65
C GLU A 193 10.72 8.12 20.68
N LEU A 194 9.77 8.73 21.38
CA LEU A 194 8.90 8.02 22.33
C LEU A 194 7.97 7.02 21.65
N TRP A 195 7.47 7.35 20.48
CA TRP A 195 6.56 6.50 19.72
C TRP A 195 7.26 5.39 18.93
N ALA A 196 8.57 5.49 18.66
CA ALA A 196 9.30 4.54 17.82
C ALA A 196 9.04 3.07 18.20
N PRO A 197 9.13 2.61 19.46
CA PRO A 197 8.87 1.23 19.81
C PRO A 197 7.42 0.77 19.52
N VAL A 198 6.46 1.71 19.54
CA VAL A 198 5.05 1.44 19.22
C VAL A 198 4.85 1.39 17.70
N LEU A 199 5.45 2.33 16.98
CA LEU A 199 5.39 2.37 15.51
C LEU A 199 6.07 1.16 14.87
N GLU A 200 7.13 0.65 15.49
CA GLU A 200 7.87 -0.56 15.08
C GLU A 200 7.20 -1.87 15.51
N GLY A 201 6.14 -1.80 16.33
CA GLY A 201 5.38 -2.97 16.77
C GLY A 201 5.95 -3.72 17.95
N ALA A 202 7.00 -3.20 18.62
CA ALA A 202 7.54 -3.80 19.85
C ALA A 202 6.53 -3.81 21.01
N TYR A 203 5.66 -2.80 21.05
CA TYR A 203 4.57 -2.70 22.00
C TYR A 203 3.25 -2.44 21.27
N THR A 204 2.28 -3.33 21.48
CA THR A 204 0.95 -3.24 20.87
C THR A 204 -0.17 -3.47 21.88
N CYS A 205 -1.37 -3.02 21.55
CA CYS A 205 -2.60 -3.33 22.26
C CYS A 205 -3.84 -3.09 21.35
N ALA A 206 -5.04 -3.11 21.89
CA ALA A 206 -6.27 -2.85 21.12
C ALA A 206 -6.35 -1.44 20.50
N HIS A 207 -5.56 -0.47 20.97
CA HIS A 207 -5.54 0.92 20.48
C HIS A 207 -4.22 1.31 19.80
N GLU A 208 -3.16 0.55 20.05
CA GLU A 208 -1.84 0.83 19.53
C GLU A 208 -1.33 -0.33 18.66
N PRO A 209 -0.74 -0.02 17.51
CA PRO A 209 -0.19 1.27 17.07
C PRO A 209 -1.16 2.24 16.38
N HIS A 210 -2.47 2.00 16.38
CA HIS A 210 -3.48 2.75 15.64
C HIS A 210 -3.40 4.26 15.90
N THR A 211 -3.42 4.64 17.19
CA THR A 211 -3.40 6.06 17.58
C THR A 211 -2.02 6.68 17.44
N ALA A 212 -0.94 5.95 17.70
CA ALA A 212 0.43 6.45 17.49
C ALA A 212 0.73 6.71 16.01
N LEU A 213 0.29 5.82 15.10
CA LEU A 213 0.41 6.03 13.65
C LEU A 213 -0.30 7.30 13.22
N ALA A 214 -1.55 7.50 13.64
CA ALA A 214 -2.33 8.70 13.32
C ALA A 214 -1.71 9.97 13.91
N SER A 215 -1.31 9.95 15.18
CA SER A 215 -0.70 11.10 15.87
C SER A 215 0.68 11.49 15.31
N SER A 216 1.40 10.55 14.69
CA SER A 216 2.73 10.80 14.10
C SER A 216 2.69 11.59 12.79
N LEU A 217 1.55 11.64 12.08
CA LEU A 217 1.44 12.18 10.73
C LEU A 217 1.87 13.63 10.63
N VAL A 218 1.29 14.51 11.44
CA VAL A 218 1.61 15.94 11.42
C VAL A 218 3.03 16.23 11.92
N PRO A 219 3.53 15.64 13.02
CA PRO A 219 4.93 15.73 13.42
C PRO A 219 5.92 15.32 12.33
N LEU A 220 5.67 14.21 11.62
CA LEU A 220 6.53 13.78 10.52
C LEU A 220 6.54 14.79 9.38
N LEU A 221 5.38 15.33 8.98
CA LEU A 221 5.30 16.36 7.95
C LEU A 221 6.06 17.64 8.34
N ARG A 222 5.94 18.09 9.60
CA ARG A 222 6.67 19.28 10.11
C ARG A 222 8.18 19.08 10.10
N LEU A 223 8.63 17.85 10.27
CA LEU A 223 10.05 17.49 10.20
C LEU A 223 10.55 17.18 8.78
N GLY A 224 9.71 17.32 7.76
CA GLY A 224 10.06 17.02 6.37
C GLY A 224 10.15 15.53 6.04
N ARG A 225 9.67 14.63 6.92
CA ARG A 225 9.68 13.17 6.76
C ARG A 225 8.37 12.70 6.10
N ALA A 226 8.10 13.23 4.90
CA ALA A 226 6.82 13.04 4.22
C ALA A 226 6.56 11.59 3.81
N ASP A 227 7.59 10.84 3.41
CA ASP A 227 7.47 9.42 3.02
C ASP A 227 7.08 8.54 4.19
N GLU A 228 7.64 8.79 5.37
CA GLU A 228 7.25 8.08 6.59
C GLU A 228 5.82 8.44 7.02
N ALA A 229 5.44 9.71 6.86
CA ALA A 229 4.05 10.12 7.10
C ALA A 229 3.07 9.40 6.16
N ARG A 230 3.43 9.23 4.87
CA ARG A 230 2.66 8.44 3.91
C ARG A 230 2.54 6.99 4.35
N ALA A 231 3.64 6.34 4.70
CA ALA A 231 3.66 4.96 5.17
C ALA A 231 2.79 4.78 6.42
N ASN A 232 2.91 5.68 7.40
CA ASN A 232 2.11 5.64 8.61
C ASN A 232 0.62 5.95 8.34
N HIS A 233 0.32 6.80 7.35
CA HIS A 233 -1.06 7.03 6.92
C HIS A 233 -1.71 5.75 6.36
N LEU A 234 -1.07 5.09 5.41
CA LEU A 234 -1.61 3.87 4.78
C LEU A 234 -1.77 2.74 5.81
N ARG A 235 -0.74 2.50 6.64
CA ARG A 235 -0.79 1.49 7.71
C ARG A 235 -1.86 1.81 8.75
N GLY A 236 -1.87 3.05 9.25
CA GLY A 236 -2.75 3.47 10.35
C GLY A 236 -4.21 3.54 9.91
N PHE A 237 -4.48 4.06 8.71
CA PHE A 237 -5.83 4.15 8.19
C PHE A 237 -6.48 2.75 8.07
N ARG A 238 -5.72 1.76 7.56
CA ARG A 238 -6.20 0.37 7.49
C ARG A 238 -6.68 -0.15 8.84
N LEU A 239 -5.97 0.16 9.91
CA LEU A 239 -6.31 -0.29 11.26
C LEU A 239 -7.55 0.43 11.82
N VAL A 240 -7.68 1.74 11.62
CA VAL A 240 -8.75 2.55 12.22
C VAL A 240 -10.05 2.54 11.43
N ARG A 241 -10.01 2.27 10.12
CA ARG A 241 -11.20 2.38 9.24
C ARG A 241 -12.38 1.51 9.66
N ALA A 242 -12.13 0.35 10.31
CA ALA A 242 -13.17 -0.54 10.79
C ALA A 242 -13.67 -0.23 12.21
N MET A 243 -12.98 0.63 12.98
CA MET A 243 -13.21 0.85 14.40
C MET A 243 -14.05 2.11 14.66
N GLU A 244 -15.25 1.93 15.18
CA GLU A 244 -16.18 3.04 15.49
C GLU A 244 -15.63 3.97 16.59
N SER A 245 -14.92 3.41 17.56
CA SER A 245 -14.33 4.14 18.68
C SER A 245 -13.16 5.05 18.29
N MET A 246 -12.56 4.86 17.10
CA MET A 246 -11.32 5.53 16.65
C MET A 246 -11.56 6.82 15.85
N ARG A 247 -12.72 7.49 16.01
CA ARG A 247 -13.05 8.74 15.28
C ARG A 247 -11.96 9.81 15.38
N GLY A 248 -11.25 9.90 16.53
CA GLY A 248 -10.15 10.85 16.71
C GLY A 248 -8.98 10.55 15.74
N ALA A 249 -8.48 9.32 15.76
CA ALA A 249 -7.42 8.87 14.87
C ALA A 249 -7.85 8.92 13.38
N TYR A 250 -9.10 8.57 13.10
CA TYR A 250 -9.68 8.71 11.76
C TYR A 250 -9.63 10.16 11.27
N ALA A 251 -9.96 11.14 12.14
CA ALA A 251 -9.87 12.56 11.82
C ALA A 251 -8.42 13.00 11.52
N ASP A 252 -7.42 12.44 12.21
CA ASP A 252 -6.01 12.75 11.95
C ASP A 252 -5.58 12.29 10.54
N HIS A 253 -6.11 11.17 10.04
CA HIS A 253 -5.91 10.73 8.65
C HIS A 253 -6.59 11.65 7.62
N VAL A 254 -7.78 12.18 7.91
CA VAL A 254 -8.43 13.19 7.05
C VAL A 254 -7.65 14.52 7.08
N GLU A 255 -7.15 14.93 8.25
CA GLU A 255 -6.27 16.09 8.40
C GLU A 255 -5.00 15.97 7.55
N PHE A 256 -4.35 14.81 7.60
CA PHE A 256 -3.20 14.51 6.77
C PHE A 256 -3.51 14.72 5.28
N CYS A 257 -4.63 14.22 4.79
CA CYS A 257 -5.06 14.42 3.41
C CYS A 257 -5.21 15.92 3.05
N ALA A 258 -5.81 16.70 3.94
CA ALA A 258 -5.99 18.14 3.74
C ALA A 258 -4.66 18.93 3.76
N LEU A 259 -3.65 18.43 4.48
CA LEU A 259 -2.35 19.07 4.64
C LEU A 259 -1.31 18.66 3.59
N THR A 260 -1.62 17.67 2.72
CA THR A 260 -0.68 17.07 1.77
C THR A 260 -1.14 17.09 0.31
N GLY A 261 -2.18 17.89 -0.01
CA GLY A 261 -2.71 17.98 -1.37
C GLY A 261 -3.54 16.75 -1.80
N ASN A 262 -4.07 16.00 -0.85
CA ASN A 262 -4.86 14.79 -1.08
C ASN A 262 -6.35 15.00 -0.74
N GLU A 263 -6.91 16.16 -1.09
CA GLU A 263 -8.27 16.55 -0.73
C GLU A 263 -9.32 15.57 -1.25
N ALA A 264 -9.12 14.99 -2.42
CA ALA A 264 -10.00 13.98 -3.00
C ALA A 264 -10.04 12.72 -2.11
N ARG A 265 -8.88 12.23 -1.64
CA ARG A 265 -8.81 11.12 -0.70
C ARG A 265 -9.50 11.47 0.62
N GLY A 266 -9.30 12.69 1.13
CA GLY A 266 -10.00 13.17 2.31
C GLY A 266 -11.53 13.10 2.17
N LEU A 267 -12.07 13.41 0.99
CA LEU A 267 -13.51 13.26 0.70
C LEU A 267 -13.97 11.81 0.68
N GLU A 268 -13.19 10.90 0.12
CA GLU A 268 -13.48 9.47 0.15
C GLU A 268 -13.58 8.96 1.60
N LEU A 269 -12.62 9.33 2.45
CA LEU A 269 -12.63 8.98 3.85
C LEU A 269 -13.90 9.50 4.56
N LEU A 270 -14.31 10.74 4.30
CA LEU A 270 -15.54 11.28 4.87
C LEU A 270 -16.79 10.52 4.42
N ALA A 271 -16.81 10.01 3.17
CA ALA A 271 -17.93 9.24 2.64
C ALA A 271 -18.08 7.87 3.31
N GLU A 272 -17.00 7.26 3.77
CA GLU A 272 -17.03 5.94 4.44
C GLU A 272 -17.70 5.98 5.82
N ARG A 273 -17.69 7.14 6.50
CA ARG A 273 -18.15 7.28 7.89
C ARG A 273 -19.18 8.41 8.10
N PRO A 274 -20.34 8.34 7.45
CA PRO A 274 -21.36 9.40 7.56
C PRO A 274 -21.89 9.58 9.01
N ALA A 275 -21.88 8.53 9.83
CA ALA A 275 -22.31 8.59 11.23
C ALA A 275 -21.42 9.53 12.07
N TYR A 276 -20.13 9.69 11.73
CA TYR A 276 -19.21 10.53 12.50
C TYR A 276 -19.62 12.02 12.55
N PHE A 277 -20.40 12.49 11.60
CA PHE A 277 -20.94 13.85 11.62
C PHE A 277 -21.96 14.08 12.73
N THR A 278 -22.73 13.05 13.10
CA THR A 278 -23.92 13.18 13.93
C THR A 278 -23.86 12.45 15.28
N ASP A 279 -22.94 11.48 15.44
CA ASP A 279 -22.80 10.71 16.68
C ASP A 279 -22.43 11.62 17.87
N GLU A 280 -23.25 11.62 18.93
CA GLU A 280 -23.15 12.53 20.07
C GLU A 280 -22.49 11.92 21.32
N GLY A 281 -22.34 10.59 21.39
CA GLY A 281 -21.84 9.89 22.60
C GLY A 281 -20.39 10.24 22.99
N GLN A 282 -19.61 10.78 22.04
CA GLN A 282 -18.24 11.24 22.26
C GLN A 282 -18.03 12.69 21.76
N PRO A 283 -18.52 13.71 22.48
CA PRO A 283 -18.46 15.10 22.05
C PRO A 283 -17.06 15.63 21.76
N ARG A 284 -16.04 15.22 22.53
CA ARG A 284 -14.65 15.65 22.33
C ARG A 284 -14.09 15.15 20.99
N SER A 285 -14.27 13.87 20.66
CA SER A 285 -13.80 13.35 19.37
C SER A 285 -14.60 13.91 18.20
N ARG A 286 -15.92 14.19 18.38
CA ARG A 286 -16.74 14.88 17.38
C ARG A 286 -16.21 16.29 17.10
N LEU A 287 -15.83 17.04 18.14
CA LEU A 287 -15.21 18.36 17.97
C LEU A 287 -13.94 18.29 17.12
N GLY A 288 -13.06 17.32 17.40
CA GLY A 288 -11.85 17.09 16.60
C GLY A 288 -12.18 16.78 15.15
N PHE A 289 -13.12 15.87 14.91
CA PHE A 289 -13.56 15.49 13.56
C PHE A 289 -14.17 16.69 12.80
N LEU A 290 -15.11 17.42 13.39
CA LEU A 290 -15.71 18.61 12.74
C LEU A 290 -14.68 19.69 12.45
N SER A 291 -13.67 19.88 13.29
CA SER A 291 -12.57 20.82 13.04
C SER A 291 -11.78 20.47 11.78
N VAL A 292 -11.54 19.19 11.56
CA VAL A 292 -10.85 18.70 10.37
C VAL A 292 -11.74 18.75 9.12
N VAL A 293 -13.04 18.49 9.27
CA VAL A 293 -13.99 18.70 8.17
C VAL A 293 -13.95 20.16 7.70
N VAL A 294 -13.92 21.13 8.62
CA VAL A 294 -13.77 22.54 8.27
C VAL A 294 -12.47 22.80 7.51
N LEU A 295 -11.35 22.27 8.00
CA LEU A 295 -10.05 22.41 7.35
C LEU A 295 -10.09 21.91 5.90
N LEU A 296 -10.59 20.71 5.66
CA LEU A 296 -10.68 20.11 4.33
C LEU A 296 -11.62 20.90 3.40
N MET A 297 -12.78 21.33 3.90
CA MET A 297 -13.76 22.10 3.10
C MET A 297 -13.26 23.49 2.75
N GLU A 298 -12.52 24.15 3.64
CA GLU A 298 -11.90 25.45 3.35
C GLU A 298 -10.74 25.30 2.36
N ARG A 299 -9.99 24.20 2.45
CA ARG A 299 -8.96 23.89 1.45
C ARG A 299 -9.57 23.71 0.06
N LEU A 300 -10.67 22.97 -0.08
CA LEU A 300 -11.40 22.85 -1.34
C LEU A 300 -11.89 24.21 -1.85
N SER A 301 -12.38 25.04 -0.95
CA SER A 301 -12.85 26.40 -1.32
C SER A 301 -11.70 27.28 -1.82
N ALA A 302 -10.53 27.20 -1.18
CA ALA A 302 -9.31 27.90 -1.61
C ALA A 302 -8.83 27.45 -3.01
N LEU A 303 -9.07 26.18 -3.37
CA LEU A 303 -8.80 25.62 -4.69
C LEU A 303 -9.88 25.98 -5.74
N GLY A 304 -10.87 26.81 -5.40
CA GLY A 304 -11.98 27.16 -6.29
C GLY A 304 -13.10 26.12 -6.36
N LEU A 305 -13.06 25.08 -5.53
CA LEU A 305 -14.01 23.97 -5.49
C LEU A 305 -15.11 24.15 -4.43
N GLY A 306 -15.34 25.34 -3.93
CA GLY A 306 -16.37 25.63 -2.90
C GLY A 306 -17.79 25.20 -3.27
N GLY A 307 -18.12 25.15 -4.57
CA GLY A 307 -19.40 24.64 -5.10
C GLY A 307 -19.45 23.13 -5.30
N GLN A 308 -18.35 22.41 -5.09
CA GLN A 308 -18.27 20.95 -5.26
C GLN A 308 -19.19 20.23 -4.28
N ARG A 309 -19.91 19.19 -4.77
CA ARG A 309 -20.69 18.30 -3.93
C ARG A 309 -19.75 17.42 -3.09
N VAL A 310 -20.03 17.35 -1.79
CA VAL A 310 -19.20 16.64 -0.82
C VAL A 310 -20.04 15.76 0.11
N PRO A 311 -19.46 14.71 0.68
CA PRO A 311 -20.09 13.94 1.75
C PRO A 311 -20.33 14.80 2.99
N GLY A 312 -21.45 14.57 3.65
CA GLY A 312 -21.83 15.32 4.86
C GLY A 312 -22.97 14.65 5.60
N PRO A 313 -23.52 15.31 6.64
CA PRO A 313 -24.67 14.80 7.39
C PRO A 313 -25.81 14.39 6.48
N ALA A 314 -26.49 13.29 6.80
CA ALA A 314 -27.60 12.75 6.01
C ALA A 314 -28.77 13.76 5.91
N GLY A 315 -29.60 13.63 4.88
CA GLY A 315 -30.83 14.40 4.71
C GLY A 315 -30.79 15.48 3.62
N ARG A 316 -29.63 15.96 3.20
CA ARG A 316 -29.47 16.85 2.06
C ARG A 316 -28.10 16.67 1.36
N GLY A 317 -28.00 17.18 0.12
CA GLY A 317 -26.70 17.32 -0.53
C GLY A 317 -25.99 18.57 -0.02
N TRP A 318 -24.67 18.47 0.18
CA TRP A 318 -23.80 19.54 0.67
C TRP A 318 -22.86 19.99 -0.41
N THR A 319 -22.59 21.29 -0.47
CA THR A 319 -21.39 21.81 -1.14
C THR A 319 -20.28 22.00 -0.11
N ALA A 320 -19.01 22.06 -0.56
CA ALA A 320 -17.89 22.27 0.34
C ALA A 320 -18.05 23.55 1.17
N ALA A 321 -18.45 24.66 0.55
CA ALA A 321 -18.67 25.93 1.26
C ALA A 321 -19.81 25.86 2.28
N GLU A 322 -20.93 25.19 1.96
CA GLU A 322 -22.04 25.01 2.92
C GLU A 322 -21.67 24.12 4.09
N LEU A 323 -20.93 23.02 3.82
CA LEU A 323 -20.49 22.11 4.87
C LEU A 323 -19.44 22.77 5.78
N ALA A 324 -18.52 23.58 5.22
CA ALA A 324 -17.56 24.35 6.01
C ALA A 324 -18.26 25.25 7.04
N LEU A 325 -19.27 25.98 6.62
CA LEU A 325 -20.04 26.87 7.52
C LEU A 325 -20.76 26.07 8.59
N HIS A 326 -21.48 25.04 8.22
CA HIS A 326 -22.24 24.19 9.16
C HIS A 326 -21.32 23.51 10.18
N ALA A 327 -20.27 22.84 9.71
CA ALA A 327 -19.33 22.14 10.58
C ALA A 327 -18.60 23.11 11.54
N ARG A 328 -18.27 24.32 11.05
CA ARG A 328 -17.67 25.37 11.88
C ARG A 328 -18.60 25.86 12.97
N GLU A 329 -19.89 26.10 12.66
CA GLU A 329 -20.88 26.52 13.63
C GLU A 329 -21.03 25.47 14.73
N GLU A 330 -21.19 24.20 14.37
CA GLU A 330 -21.34 23.09 15.32
C GLU A 330 -20.06 22.88 16.17
N ALA A 331 -18.89 22.89 15.55
CA ALA A 331 -17.63 22.74 16.24
C ALA A 331 -17.38 23.86 17.24
N LEU A 332 -17.61 25.11 16.87
CA LEU A 332 -17.43 26.25 17.77
C LEU A 332 -18.46 26.30 18.88
N ALA A 333 -19.71 25.90 18.63
CA ALA A 333 -20.73 25.76 19.66
C ALA A 333 -20.35 24.68 20.68
N LEU A 334 -19.81 23.54 20.21
CA LEU A 334 -19.35 22.46 21.08
C LEU A 334 -18.10 22.88 21.87
N ALA A 335 -17.13 23.52 21.22
CA ALA A 335 -15.93 24.06 21.88
C ALA A 335 -16.29 25.07 22.98
N ALA A 336 -17.25 25.96 22.73
CA ALA A 336 -17.73 26.92 23.72
C ALA A 336 -18.34 26.25 24.95
N ARG A 337 -18.99 25.09 24.80
CA ARG A 337 -19.50 24.31 25.96
C ARG A 337 -18.35 23.75 26.82
N PHE A 338 -17.28 23.25 26.15
CA PHE A 338 -16.07 22.81 26.87
C PHE A 338 -15.37 23.99 27.56
N ASP A 339 -15.20 25.11 26.88
CA ASP A 339 -14.55 26.31 27.43
C ASP A 339 -15.33 26.86 28.63
N ALA A 340 -16.66 26.94 28.56
CA ALA A 340 -17.50 27.34 29.67
C ALA A 340 -17.40 26.38 30.88
N ARG A 341 -17.37 25.06 30.61
CA ARG A 341 -17.19 24.06 31.67
C ARG A 341 -15.81 24.19 32.35
N ASN A 342 -14.76 24.38 31.54
CA ASN A 342 -13.36 24.41 31.96
C ASN A 342 -12.96 25.76 32.59
N GLY A 343 -13.69 26.83 32.31
CA GLY A 343 -13.33 28.18 32.73
C GLY A 343 -12.13 28.77 31.97
N THR A 344 -11.79 28.21 30.77
CA THR A 344 -10.68 28.65 29.92
C THR A 344 -11.14 28.73 28.47
N SER A 345 -10.37 29.35 27.59
CA SER A 345 -10.61 29.39 26.12
C SER A 345 -9.83 28.32 25.35
N HIS A 346 -9.14 27.44 26.05
CA HIS A 346 -8.13 26.54 25.48
C HIS A 346 -8.67 25.59 24.42
N VAL A 347 -9.83 24.97 24.66
CA VAL A 347 -10.42 24.02 23.70
C VAL A 347 -10.86 24.74 22.42
N GLY A 348 -11.48 25.91 22.54
CA GLY A 348 -11.88 26.72 21.41
C GLY A 348 -10.69 27.28 20.61
N GLU A 349 -9.61 27.67 21.28
CA GLU A 349 -8.38 28.11 20.62
C GLU A 349 -7.73 26.99 19.81
N ARG A 350 -7.62 25.78 20.37
CA ARG A 350 -7.11 24.61 19.69
C ARG A 350 -7.98 24.22 18.48
N ALA A 351 -9.29 24.23 18.63
CA ALA A 351 -10.20 23.94 17.53
C ALA A 351 -10.01 24.92 16.37
N ARG A 352 -9.93 26.26 16.66
CA ARG A 352 -9.68 27.28 15.65
C ARG A 352 -8.31 27.11 14.99
N ALA A 353 -7.28 26.84 15.77
CA ALA A 353 -5.94 26.60 15.24
C ALA A 353 -5.94 25.42 14.26
N ARG A 354 -6.60 24.29 14.63
CA ARG A 354 -6.73 23.13 13.76
C ARG A 354 -7.48 23.44 12.46
N MET A 355 -8.58 24.20 12.52
CA MET A 355 -9.36 24.61 11.36
C MET A 355 -8.60 25.50 10.39
N SER A 356 -7.63 26.28 10.84
CA SER A 356 -6.93 27.30 10.07
C SER A 356 -5.52 26.90 9.61
N GLN A 357 -5.17 25.63 9.76
CA GLN A 357 -3.87 25.13 9.30
C GLN A 357 -3.70 25.33 7.79
N GLN A 358 -2.46 25.56 7.38
CA GLN A 358 -2.09 25.65 5.97
C GLN A 358 -1.47 24.32 5.54
N PRO A 359 -1.52 23.97 4.25
CA PRO A 359 -0.82 22.79 3.73
C PRO A 359 0.65 22.78 4.14
N LEU A 360 1.11 21.65 4.59
CA LEU A 360 2.52 21.41 4.94
C LEU A 360 3.32 20.89 3.74
N VAL A 361 2.63 20.15 2.86
CA VAL A 361 3.16 19.66 1.60
C VAL A 361 2.07 19.89 0.54
N GLU A 362 2.41 20.53 -0.55
CA GLU A 362 1.42 20.83 -1.60
C GLU A 362 1.07 19.60 -2.44
N ARG A 363 2.00 18.67 -2.58
CA ARG A 363 1.84 17.44 -3.33
C ARG A 363 2.59 16.29 -2.65
N LEU A 364 1.85 15.28 -2.20
CA LEU A 364 2.40 14.01 -1.70
C LEU A 364 1.62 12.84 -2.33
N PRO A 365 2.16 12.16 -3.35
CA PRO A 365 1.52 10.99 -3.92
C PRO A 365 1.30 9.90 -2.87
N LEU A 366 0.11 9.28 -2.82
CA LEU A 366 -0.21 8.20 -1.89
C LEU A 366 -0.09 6.81 -2.51
N GLY A 367 -0.08 6.71 -3.84
CA GLY A 367 -0.10 5.43 -4.54
C GLY A 367 -1.48 4.77 -4.62
N VAL A 368 -2.45 5.22 -3.84
CA VAL A 368 -3.84 4.78 -3.95
C VAL A 368 -4.59 5.67 -4.95
N ARG A 369 -5.64 5.10 -5.57
CA ARG A 369 -6.50 5.85 -6.48
C ARG A 369 -7.13 7.04 -5.76
N THR A 370 -7.07 8.19 -6.40
CA THR A 370 -7.82 9.38 -6.00
C THR A 370 -8.80 9.75 -7.12
N VAL A 371 -10.09 9.66 -6.85
CA VAL A 371 -11.11 10.18 -7.76
C VAL A 371 -11.09 11.70 -7.65
N ARG A 372 -10.31 12.33 -8.53
CA ARG A 372 -10.25 13.79 -8.55
C ARG A 372 -11.66 14.36 -8.81
N PRO A 373 -12.18 15.29 -7.98
CA PRO A 373 -13.37 16.04 -8.33
C PRO A 373 -13.12 16.69 -9.69
N PRO A 374 -14.08 16.65 -10.65
CA PRO A 374 -13.89 17.31 -11.91
C PRO A 374 -13.50 18.76 -11.63
N ALA A 375 -12.33 19.17 -12.12
CA ALA A 375 -11.92 20.57 -12.06
C ALA A 375 -13.05 21.42 -12.65
N PRO A 376 -13.44 22.56 -12.04
CA PRO A 376 -14.29 23.50 -12.72
C PRO A 376 -13.65 23.75 -14.09
N ALA A 377 -14.44 23.64 -15.17
CA ALA A 377 -13.93 23.83 -16.53
C ALA A 377 -12.98 25.03 -16.48
N ALA A 378 -11.70 24.76 -16.71
CA ALA A 378 -10.67 25.77 -16.57
C ALA A 378 -11.10 26.95 -17.43
N ALA A 379 -11.28 28.10 -16.79
CA ALA A 379 -11.12 29.33 -17.53
C ALA A 379 -9.75 29.19 -18.24
N PRO A 380 -9.68 29.51 -19.53
CA PRO A 380 -8.43 29.36 -20.25
C PRO A 380 -7.31 29.96 -19.41
N PRO A 381 -6.18 29.30 -19.26
CA PRO A 381 -5.12 29.73 -18.35
C PRO A 381 -4.80 31.20 -18.66
N ALA A 382 -5.00 32.04 -17.68
CA ALA A 382 -4.52 33.40 -17.79
C ALA A 382 -2.99 33.28 -17.96
N PRO A 383 -2.39 33.93 -18.97
CA PRO A 383 -0.97 33.79 -19.22
C PRO A 383 -0.23 34.13 -17.92
N ALA A 384 0.69 33.26 -17.51
CA ALA A 384 1.57 33.48 -16.36
C ALA A 384 2.43 34.72 -16.64
N VAL A 385 1.92 35.87 -16.23
CA VAL A 385 2.65 37.12 -16.21
C VAL A 385 3.62 37.00 -15.03
N THR A 386 4.88 36.72 -15.31
CA THR A 386 5.96 36.99 -14.37
C THR A 386 5.82 38.47 -13.96
N ALA A 387 5.47 38.70 -12.70
CA ALA A 387 5.29 40.03 -12.13
C ALA A 387 6.61 40.83 -12.16
N ALA A 388 6.79 41.61 -13.23
CA ALA A 388 7.63 42.80 -13.17
C ALA A 388 6.71 43.95 -12.72
N ALA A 389 6.98 44.48 -11.53
CA ALA A 389 6.19 45.55 -10.91
C ALA A 389 6.05 46.78 -11.81
N GLY A 390 4.80 47.17 -12.03
CA GLY A 390 4.45 48.57 -12.20
C GLY A 390 4.61 49.20 -13.59
N ALA A 391 3.63 48.97 -14.48
CA ALA A 391 3.21 49.98 -15.44
C ALA A 391 1.77 49.71 -15.89
N ARG A 392 0.95 50.74 -16.06
CA ARG A 392 -0.43 50.68 -16.54
C ARG A 392 -0.46 49.87 -17.85
N ALA A 393 -1.27 48.82 -17.92
CA ALA A 393 -1.53 48.06 -19.13
C ALA A 393 -2.20 48.92 -20.19
N GLY A 394 -1.40 49.36 -21.17
CA GLY A 394 -1.91 49.70 -22.49
C GLY A 394 -2.22 48.40 -23.24
N ALA A 395 -3.08 48.39 -24.24
CA ALA A 395 -3.31 47.28 -25.14
C ALA A 395 -1.96 46.68 -25.58
N PRO A 396 -1.81 45.35 -25.69
CA PRO A 396 -0.55 44.71 -26.05
C PRO A 396 -0.10 45.24 -27.42
N ASP A 397 1.17 45.70 -27.51
CA ASP A 397 1.75 46.22 -28.74
C ASP A 397 1.94 45.04 -29.74
N LEU A 398 1.07 45.00 -30.76
CA LEU A 398 1.07 43.94 -31.76
C LEU A 398 2.45 43.72 -32.40
N PRO A 399 3.26 44.73 -32.75
CA PRO A 399 4.63 44.55 -33.20
C PRO A 399 5.53 43.85 -32.19
N ALA A 400 5.38 44.12 -30.90
CA ALA A 400 6.17 43.47 -29.86
C ALA A 400 5.79 41.98 -29.70
N LEU A 401 4.49 41.67 -29.78
CA LEU A 401 4.01 40.26 -29.75
C LEU A 401 4.53 39.49 -30.97
N LEU A 402 4.45 40.08 -32.19
CA LEU A 402 5.00 39.49 -33.41
C LEU A 402 6.50 39.20 -33.29
N ALA A 403 7.28 40.17 -32.79
CA ALA A 403 8.72 40.00 -32.61
C ALA A 403 9.05 38.86 -31.64
N GLU A 404 8.32 38.77 -30.55
CA GLU A 404 8.49 37.69 -29.55
C GLU A 404 8.07 36.32 -30.09
N ALA A 405 6.90 36.22 -30.75
CA ALA A 405 6.44 35.00 -31.38
C ALA A 405 7.47 34.47 -32.43
N ARG A 406 8.01 35.35 -33.27
CA ARG A 406 9.09 35.01 -34.22
C ARG A 406 10.34 34.53 -33.52
N ARG A 407 10.79 35.22 -32.49
CA ARG A 407 11.96 34.83 -31.69
C ARG A 407 11.80 33.44 -31.08
N LEU A 408 10.63 33.14 -30.50
CA LEU A 408 10.32 31.84 -29.94
C LEU A 408 10.28 30.75 -31.01
N SER A 409 9.69 31.03 -32.19
CA SER A 409 9.65 30.12 -33.32
C SER A 409 11.04 29.85 -33.90
N ASP A 410 11.86 30.91 -34.06
CA ASP A 410 13.20 30.77 -34.60
C ASP A 410 14.14 29.99 -33.70
N THR A 411 13.89 30.04 -32.40
CA THR A 411 14.65 29.28 -31.40
C THR A 411 13.95 27.97 -30.98
N LEU A 412 12.89 27.58 -31.69
CA LEU A 412 12.10 26.35 -31.46
C LEU A 412 11.65 26.17 -29.98
N ARG A 413 11.27 27.26 -29.32
CA ARG A 413 10.82 27.21 -27.93
C ARG A 413 9.41 26.65 -27.81
N PRO A 414 9.08 25.88 -26.74
CA PRO A 414 7.78 25.24 -26.58
C PRO A 414 6.60 26.21 -26.58
N HIS A 415 6.76 27.43 -26.06
CA HIS A 415 5.72 28.47 -25.99
C HIS A 415 5.49 29.27 -27.29
N ALA A 416 6.08 28.85 -28.40
CA ALA A 416 5.91 29.55 -29.69
C ALA A 416 4.45 29.50 -30.17
N VAL A 417 3.75 28.38 -29.95
CA VAL A 417 2.35 28.20 -30.37
C VAL A 417 1.42 29.12 -29.60
N GLU A 418 1.59 29.24 -28.29
CA GLU A 418 0.82 30.16 -27.44
C GLU A 418 1.11 31.64 -27.79
N ALA A 419 2.37 31.95 -28.07
CA ALA A 419 2.74 33.29 -28.48
C ALA A 419 2.06 33.71 -29.80
N TRP A 420 1.97 32.83 -30.79
CA TRP A 420 1.26 33.06 -32.03
C TRP A 420 -0.25 33.11 -31.87
N ALA A 421 -0.84 32.36 -30.92
CA ALA A 421 -2.25 32.47 -30.56
C ALA A 421 -2.55 33.86 -29.99
N ALA A 422 -1.70 34.38 -29.10
CA ALA A 422 -1.82 35.73 -28.55
C ALA A 422 -1.68 36.83 -29.65
N VAL A 423 -0.78 36.63 -30.64
CA VAL A 423 -0.66 37.50 -31.82
C VAL A 423 -1.96 37.49 -32.63
N ALA A 424 -2.53 36.31 -32.88
CA ALA A 424 -3.79 36.17 -33.62
C ALA A 424 -4.96 36.91 -32.94
N GLU A 425 -5.10 36.75 -31.63
CA GLU A 425 -6.13 37.44 -30.81
C GLU A 425 -5.96 38.96 -30.84
N ALA A 426 -4.73 39.44 -30.62
CA ALA A 426 -4.45 40.88 -30.67
C ALA A 426 -4.66 41.47 -32.08
N ALA A 427 -4.39 40.70 -33.14
CA ALA A 427 -4.62 41.09 -34.52
C ALA A 427 -6.12 41.17 -34.86
N GLU A 428 -6.93 40.26 -34.34
CA GLU A 428 -8.41 40.29 -34.49
C GLU A 428 -9.01 41.52 -33.77
N GLU A 429 -8.54 41.78 -32.55
CA GLU A 429 -8.97 42.97 -31.78
C GLU A 429 -8.60 44.28 -32.48
N ALA A 430 -7.44 44.32 -33.13
CA ALA A 430 -7.02 45.51 -33.92
C ALA A 430 -7.72 45.64 -35.28
N GLY A 431 -8.65 44.75 -35.62
CA GLY A 431 -9.39 44.76 -36.88
C GLY A 431 -8.60 44.35 -38.11
N GLY A 432 -7.46 43.67 -37.95
CA GLY A 432 -6.66 43.10 -39.04
C GLY A 432 -5.96 44.06 -40.01
N ALA A 433 -6.19 45.37 -39.91
CA ALA A 433 -5.73 46.37 -40.88
C ALA A 433 -4.22 46.68 -40.79
N ALA A 434 -3.51 46.19 -39.79
CA ALA A 434 -2.09 46.51 -39.55
C ALA A 434 -1.13 45.37 -40.00
N LEU A 435 -1.64 44.22 -40.48
CA LEU A 435 -0.84 43.03 -40.81
C LEU A 435 -0.53 43.01 -42.29
N ASP A 436 0.74 42.79 -42.63
CA ASP A 436 1.17 42.50 -43.99
C ASP A 436 0.85 41.03 -44.41
N ALA A 437 1.14 40.65 -45.63
CA ALA A 437 0.88 39.31 -46.16
C ALA A 437 1.69 38.26 -45.41
N ARG A 438 2.93 38.59 -45.00
CA ARG A 438 3.78 37.68 -44.22
C ARG A 438 3.29 37.45 -42.80
N ASP A 439 2.92 38.52 -42.10
CA ASP A 439 2.32 38.43 -40.76
C ASP A 439 1.10 37.50 -40.76
N ARG A 440 0.19 37.69 -41.72
CA ARG A 440 -1.00 36.86 -41.90
C ARG A 440 -0.66 35.40 -42.24
N ALA A 441 0.38 35.19 -43.05
CA ALA A 441 0.87 33.83 -43.40
C ALA A 441 1.40 33.10 -42.18
N GLU A 442 2.23 33.77 -41.37
CA GLU A 442 2.83 33.19 -40.17
C GLU A 442 1.74 32.86 -39.11
N ILE A 443 0.77 33.72 -38.91
CA ILE A 443 -0.39 33.47 -38.04
C ILE A 443 -1.18 32.26 -38.54
N ALA A 444 -1.48 32.17 -39.82
CA ALA A 444 -2.22 31.02 -40.40
C ALA A 444 -1.43 29.73 -40.29
N ASP A 445 -0.14 29.75 -40.49
CA ASP A 445 0.76 28.63 -40.43
C ASP A 445 0.84 28.01 -39.02
N HIS A 446 1.01 28.87 -37.99
CA HIS A 446 1.03 28.44 -36.60
C HIS A 446 -0.36 28.02 -36.07
N ARG A 447 -1.43 28.68 -36.54
CA ARG A 447 -2.82 28.27 -36.27
C ARG A 447 -3.07 26.85 -36.84
N ALA A 448 -2.59 26.58 -38.06
CA ALA A 448 -2.71 25.27 -38.66
C ALA A 448 -2.00 24.16 -37.84
N MET A 449 -0.83 24.48 -37.23
CA MET A 449 -0.14 23.55 -36.33
C MET A 449 -1.01 23.20 -35.12
N GLY A 450 -1.72 24.17 -34.54
CA GLY A 450 -2.62 23.97 -33.39
C GLY A 450 -3.91 23.19 -33.72
N LEU A 451 -4.31 23.13 -35.00
CA LEU A 451 -5.48 22.38 -35.49
C LEU A 451 -5.18 20.89 -35.73
N GLY A 452 -3.93 20.48 -35.67
CA GLY A 452 -3.56 19.09 -35.88
C GLY A 452 -4.11 18.52 -37.22
N ALA A 453 -4.88 17.45 -37.16
CA ALA A 453 -5.44 16.78 -38.34
C ALA A 453 -6.36 17.67 -39.20
N GLU A 454 -6.98 18.69 -38.67
CA GLU A 454 -7.87 19.65 -39.38
C GLU A 454 -7.11 20.82 -40.00
N GLY A 455 -5.81 20.91 -39.78
CA GLY A 455 -4.98 22.04 -40.20
C GLY A 455 -4.65 22.12 -41.70
N ALA A 456 -4.94 21.10 -42.52
CA ALA A 456 -4.49 21.03 -43.92
C ALA A 456 -4.95 22.22 -44.76
N GLU A 457 -6.22 22.61 -44.71
CA GLU A 457 -6.76 23.77 -45.45
C GLU A 457 -6.14 25.09 -44.98
N THR A 458 -5.86 25.23 -43.71
CA THR A 458 -5.25 26.41 -43.11
C THR A 458 -3.77 26.55 -43.53
N PHE A 459 -3.04 25.40 -43.70
CA PHE A 459 -1.69 25.42 -44.31
C PHE A 459 -1.73 25.81 -45.78
N GLU A 460 -2.73 25.41 -46.57
CA GLU A 460 -2.90 25.86 -47.95
C GLU A 460 -3.19 27.37 -48.02
N LEU A 461 -3.98 27.90 -47.09
CA LEU A 461 -4.18 29.36 -46.98
C LEU A 461 -2.86 30.07 -46.64
N ALA A 462 -2.10 29.56 -45.67
CA ALA A 462 -0.78 30.10 -45.34
C ALA A 462 0.17 30.09 -46.55
N ALA A 463 0.18 29.01 -47.35
CA ALA A 463 0.98 28.93 -48.57
C ALA A 463 0.61 30.00 -49.59
N GLY A 464 -0.68 30.29 -49.77
CA GLY A 464 -1.16 31.38 -50.61
C GLY A 464 -0.65 32.73 -50.12
N LEU A 465 -0.72 32.99 -48.83
CA LEU A 465 -0.28 34.23 -48.20
C LEU A 465 1.26 34.40 -48.25
N TYR A 466 2.02 33.36 -48.09
CA TYR A 466 3.48 33.41 -48.27
C TYR A 466 3.87 33.70 -49.73
N ALA A 467 3.14 33.16 -50.71
CA ALA A 467 3.35 33.47 -52.09
C ALA A 467 3.02 34.94 -52.41
N GLU A 468 1.96 35.50 -51.83
CA GLU A 468 1.56 36.95 -51.87
C GLU A 468 2.67 37.80 -51.22
N ALA A 469 3.27 37.36 -50.12
CA ALA A 469 4.39 38.03 -49.44
C ALA A 469 5.72 37.96 -50.22
N GLY A 470 5.77 37.26 -51.35
CA GLY A 470 6.98 37.10 -52.16
C GLY A 470 8.00 36.09 -51.62
N ASP A 471 7.55 35.17 -50.78
CA ASP A 471 8.35 34.07 -50.26
C ASP A 471 7.90 32.72 -50.83
N PRO A 472 8.35 32.40 -52.08
CA PRO A 472 7.96 31.14 -52.76
C PRO A 472 8.47 29.90 -52.05
N GLY A 473 9.59 29.99 -51.34
CA GLY A 473 10.17 28.88 -50.61
C GLY A 473 9.28 28.49 -49.42
N GLU A 474 8.87 29.46 -48.62
CA GLU A 474 8.00 29.18 -47.45
C GLU A 474 6.58 28.77 -47.90
N ALA A 475 6.11 29.30 -49.07
CA ALA A 475 4.84 28.83 -49.64
C ALA A 475 4.87 27.35 -49.99
N LEU A 476 5.97 26.85 -50.56
CA LEU A 476 6.15 25.41 -50.86
C LEU A 476 6.27 24.58 -49.54
N ALA A 477 6.98 25.11 -48.55
CA ALA A 477 7.08 24.45 -47.26
C ALA A 477 5.72 24.34 -46.55
N ALA A 478 4.86 25.36 -46.62
CA ALA A 478 3.50 25.33 -46.07
C ALA A 478 2.62 24.30 -46.78
N ARG A 479 2.66 24.22 -48.12
CA ARG A 479 2.00 23.15 -48.91
C ARG A 479 2.47 21.75 -48.50
N THR A 480 3.78 21.58 -48.22
CA THR A 480 4.30 20.31 -47.76
C THR A 480 3.78 19.97 -46.35
N ARG A 481 3.62 20.97 -45.47
CA ARG A 481 2.95 20.76 -44.16
C ARG A 481 1.51 20.32 -44.33
N ALA A 482 0.75 20.91 -45.26
CA ALA A 482 -0.60 20.49 -45.62
C ALA A 482 -0.64 19.03 -46.12
N ALA A 483 0.29 18.65 -46.99
CA ALA A 483 0.40 17.25 -47.43
C ALA A 483 0.72 16.29 -46.28
N TYR A 484 1.62 16.68 -45.38
CA TYR A 484 1.94 15.87 -44.18
C TYR A 484 0.74 15.68 -43.25
N VAL A 485 -0.06 16.71 -43.03
CA VAL A 485 -1.31 16.58 -42.26
C VAL A 485 -2.27 15.57 -42.87
N ARG A 486 -2.41 15.56 -44.22
CA ARG A 486 -3.20 14.53 -44.94
C ARG A 486 -2.63 13.12 -44.72
N ALA A 487 -1.30 12.97 -44.73
CA ALA A 487 -0.67 11.69 -44.41
C ALA A 487 -0.97 11.21 -42.96
N LEU A 488 -1.12 12.12 -41.99
CA LEU A 488 -1.52 11.78 -40.62
C LEU A 488 -2.98 11.27 -40.50
N THR A 489 -3.85 11.62 -41.47
CA THR A 489 -5.23 11.12 -41.57
C THR A 489 -5.38 9.85 -42.44
N GLY A 490 -4.24 9.24 -42.86
CA GLY A 490 -4.23 8.00 -43.62
C GLY A 490 -4.24 8.20 -45.15
N GLU A 491 -4.24 9.45 -45.66
CA GLU A 491 -4.19 9.75 -47.11
C GLU A 491 -2.75 9.85 -47.62
N ILE A 492 -1.96 8.76 -47.40
CA ILE A 492 -0.49 8.79 -47.65
C ILE A 492 -0.15 8.90 -49.14
N ASP A 493 -0.86 8.17 -50.02
CA ASP A 493 -0.58 8.21 -51.45
C ASP A 493 -0.93 9.58 -52.09
N GLU A 494 -2.02 10.21 -51.63
CA GLU A 494 -2.44 11.55 -52.00
C GLU A 494 -1.43 12.59 -51.47
N ALA A 495 -0.95 12.40 -50.25
CA ALA A 495 0.07 13.27 -49.63
C ALA A 495 1.42 13.19 -50.41
N LEU A 496 1.86 11.99 -50.81
CA LEU A 496 3.05 11.81 -51.64
C LEU A 496 2.89 12.44 -53.04
N ALA A 497 1.70 12.32 -53.64
CA ALA A 497 1.40 12.99 -54.90
C ALA A 497 1.40 14.52 -54.73
N ALA A 498 0.83 15.04 -53.65
CA ALA A 498 0.76 16.46 -53.35
C ALA A 498 2.12 17.10 -53.05
N VAL A 499 3.09 16.37 -52.49
CA VAL A 499 4.43 16.88 -52.16
C VAL A 499 5.38 16.85 -53.37
N ALA A 500 5.06 16.14 -54.44
CA ALA A 500 5.95 15.96 -55.59
C ALA A 500 6.29 17.30 -56.29
N GLU A 501 5.28 18.14 -56.60
CA GLU A 501 5.51 19.45 -57.22
C GLU A 501 6.26 20.40 -56.26
N PRO A 502 5.88 20.59 -54.99
CA PRO A 502 6.67 21.35 -54.03
C PRO A 502 8.14 20.92 -53.93
N TYR A 503 8.40 19.61 -53.95
CA TYR A 503 9.75 19.06 -53.92
C TYR A 503 10.59 19.45 -55.12
N ASP A 504 10.11 19.23 -56.34
CA ASP A 504 10.83 19.59 -57.57
C ASP A 504 11.08 21.11 -57.67
N ARG A 505 10.09 21.90 -57.32
CA ARG A 505 10.19 23.36 -57.40
C ARG A 505 11.11 23.96 -56.33
N VAL A 506 11.12 23.44 -55.11
CA VAL A 506 11.99 23.98 -54.06
C VAL A 506 13.45 23.72 -54.37
N LEU A 507 13.79 22.55 -54.93
CA LEU A 507 15.15 22.23 -55.37
C LEU A 507 15.60 23.15 -56.51
N ALA A 508 14.74 23.42 -57.50
CA ALA A 508 15.01 24.34 -58.58
C ALA A 508 15.21 25.80 -58.07
N LEU A 509 14.35 26.24 -57.14
CA LEU A 509 14.47 27.55 -56.53
C LEU A 509 15.76 27.67 -55.70
N TYR A 510 16.10 26.68 -54.93
CA TYR A 510 17.31 26.66 -54.11
C TYR A 510 18.57 26.70 -55.00
N ALA A 511 18.62 25.90 -56.09
CA ALA A 511 19.71 25.91 -57.05
C ALA A 511 19.86 27.25 -57.80
N GLY A 512 18.76 27.97 -58.00
CA GLY A 512 18.73 29.31 -58.62
C GLY A 512 18.91 30.46 -57.64
N GLY A 513 19.11 30.21 -56.35
CA GLY A 513 19.22 31.25 -55.31
C GLY A 513 17.90 31.95 -54.98
N GLY A 514 16.74 31.42 -55.37
CA GLY A 514 15.40 31.97 -55.14
C GLY A 514 14.78 31.57 -53.80
N THR A 515 15.42 30.72 -53.02
CA THR A 515 15.06 30.37 -51.62
C THR A 515 16.30 29.94 -50.84
N GLU A 516 16.19 29.92 -49.52
CA GLU A 516 17.30 29.51 -48.64
C GLU A 516 17.24 28.03 -48.28
N VAL A 517 18.32 27.52 -47.68
CA VAL A 517 18.46 26.13 -47.28
C VAL A 517 17.38 25.69 -46.25
N ARG A 518 16.89 26.62 -45.41
CA ARG A 518 15.81 26.33 -44.43
C ARG A 518 14.54 25.84 -45.12
N GLN A 519 14.07 26.52 -46.12
CA GLN A 519 12.82 26.18 -46.83
C GLN A 519 12.99 24.90 -47.63
N ALA A 520 14.15 24.76 -48.34
CA ALA A 520 14.44 23.52 -49.02
C ALA A 520 14.49 22.32 -48.09
N ALA A 521 15.19 22.43 -46.93
CA ALA A 521 15.22 21.40 -45.93
C ALA A 521 13.84 21.10 -45.33
N GLY A 522 12.99 22.14 -45.18
CA GLY A 522 11.60 21.99 -44.71
C GLY A 522 10.73 21.10 -45.61
N VAL A 523 10.84 21.30 -46.92
CA VAL A 523 10.12 20.51 -47.94
C VAL A 523 10.64 19.08 -48.02
N LEU A 524 11.97 18.89 -48.04
CA LEU A 524 12.59 17.57 -48.06
C LEU A 524 12.25 16.77 -46.84
N MET A 525 12.31 17.41 -45.65
CA MET A 525 11.95 16.78 -44.37
C MET A 525 10.46 16.41 -44.33
N GLY A 526 9.58 17.26 -44.82
CA GLY A 526 8.17 16.95 -44.95
C GLY A 526 7.89 15.71 -45.79
N ARG A 527 8.59 15.58 -46.96
CA ARG A 527 8.54 14.36 -47.79
C ARG A 527 9.07 13.13 -47.02
N ALA A 528 10.19 13.27 -46.32
CA ALA A 528 10.74 12.18 -45.52
C ALA A 528 9.75 11.74 -44.42
N ARG A 529 9.10 12.67 -43.72
CA ARG A 529 8.08 12.37 -42.72
C ARG A 529 6.88 11.62 -43.33
N ILE A 530 6.41 11.98 -44.52
CA ILE A 530 5.32 11.27 -45.19
C ILE A 530 5.75 9.83 -45.53
N LEU A 531 6.98 9.65 -46.00
CA LEU A 531 7.54 8.31 -46.30
C LEU A 531 7.69 7.47 -44.99
N MET A 532 8.10 8.09 -43.88
CA MET A 532 8.14 7.41 -42.60
C MET A 532 6.75 6.92 -42.19
N ARG A 533 5.67 7.71 -42.42
CA ARG A 533 4.31 7.22 -42.20
C ARG A 533 4.00 6.01 -43.06
N ARG A 534 4.39 6.01 -44.33
CA ARG A 534 4.22 4.86 -45.22
C ARG A 534 4.96 3.61 -44.74
N VAL A 535 6.15 3.77 -44.12
CA VAL A 535 6.89 2.66 -43.50
C VAL A 535 6.09 2.02 -42.36
N HIS A 536 5.35 2.83 -41.59
CA HIS A 536 4.53 2.31 -40.47
C HIS A 536 3.31 1.47 -40.93
N GLU A 537 2.81 1.72 -42.15
CA GLU A 537 1.65 1.03 -42.71
C GLU A 537 2.03 -0.12 -43.66
N ALA A 538 3.33 -0.24 -44.03
CA ALA A 538 3.78 -1.24 -44.98
C ALA A 538 4.06 -2.58 -44.28
N ASP A 539 3.46 -3.66 -44.84
CA ASP A 539 3.67 -5.04 -44.40
C ASP A 539 4.18 -5.90 -45.58
N GLY A 540 4.87 -6.98 -45.25
CA GLY A 540 5.30 -8.00 -46.23
C GLY A 540 6.39 -7.53 -47.20
N PRO A 541 6.43 -8.07 -48.40
CA PRO A 541 7.53 -7.85 -49.38
C PRO A 541 7.69 -6.40 -49.85
N VAL A 542 6.68 -5.59 -49.74
CA VAL A 542 6.70 -4.15 -50.10
C VAL A 542 7.47 -3.34 -49.07
N ALA A 543 7.61 -3.84 -47.86
CA ALA A 543 8.25 -3.13 -46.74
C ALA A 543 9.73 -2.77 -47.04
N GLU A 544 10.49 -3.67 -47.64
CA GLU A 544 11.90 -3.42 -47.95
C GLU A 544 12.09 -2.25 -48.93
N GLN A 545 11.23 -2.16 -49.98
CA GLN A 545 11.29 -1.06 -50.94
C GLN A 545 10.90 0.27 -50.28
N VAL A 546 9.87 0.28 -49.44
CA VAL A 546 9.39 1.48 -48.75
C VAL A 546 10.45 1.96 -47.74
N LEU A 547 11.09 1.05 -46.98
CA LEU A 547 12.21 1.35 -46.11
C LEU A 547 13.37 2.03 -46.87
N ALA A 548 13.79 1.47 -47.98
CA ALA A 548 14.90 2.04 -48.81
C ALA A 548 14.53 3.42 -49.39
N GLU A 549 13.26 3.64 -49.75
CA GLU A 549 12.76 4.92 -50.23
C GLU A 549 12.77 6.00 -49.16
N ALA A 550 12.32 5.65 -47.95
CA ALA A 550 12.35 6.51 -46.79
C ALA A 550 13.79 6.85 -46.38
N GLU A 551 14.67 5.84 -46.33
CA GLU A 551 16.07 6.01 -45.98
C GLU A 551 16.77 6.96 -46.98
N GLY A 552 16.51 6.78 -48.26
CA GLY A 552 17.01 7.67 -49.32
C GLY A 552 16.58 9.11 -49.16
N ALA A 553 15.31 9.33 -48.83
CA ALA A 553 14.75 10.67 -48.57
C ALA A 553 15.37 11.33 -47.32
N VAL A 554 15.59 10.60 -46.26
CA VAL A 554 16.23 11.12 -45.04
C VAL A 554 17.71 11.47 -45.34
N ARG A 555 18.42 10.61 -46.00
CA ARG A 555 19.83 10.90 -46.40
C ARG A 555 19.95 12.11 -47.32
N GLU A 556 18.96 12.37 -48.18
CA GLU A 556 18.89 13.57 -49.00
C GLU A 556 18.77 14.84 -48.16
N VAL A 557 17.92 14.83 -47.11
CA VAL A 557 17.82 15.92 -46.13
C VAL A 557 19.19 16.14 -45.49
N LEU A 558 19.79 15.10 -44.94
CA LEU A 558 21.10 15.20 -44.27
C LEU A 558 22.18 15.77 -45.21
N ALA A 559 22.28 15.28 -46.44
CA ALA A 559 23.21 15.76 -47.42
C ALA A 559 23.01 17.26 -47.76
N LEU A 560 21.77 17.74 -47.75
CA LEU A 560 21.46 19.16 -47.93
C LEU A 560 21.92 20.03 -46.76
N VAL A 561 21.75 19.51 -45.52
CA VAL A 561 21.86 20.32 -44.29
C VAL A 561 23.22 20.18 -43.60
N GLU A 562 23.84 18.99 -43.66
CA GLU A 562 25.16 18.75 -43.05
C GLU A 562 26.21 19.76 -43.56
N GLY A 563 26.96 20.34 -42.62
CA GLY A 563 27.98 21.33 -42.90
C GLY A 563 27.43 22.74 -43.26
N ARG A 564 26.09 22.91 -43.35
CA ARG A 564 25.44 24.20 -43.59
C ARG A 564 24.63 24.71 -42.45
N ALA A 565 24.44 23.89 -41.37
CA ALA A 565 23.62 24.27 -40.23
C ALA A 565 24.19 25.47 -39.45
N GLY A 566 25.53 25.55 -39.30
CA GLY A 566 26.17 26.66 -38.59
C GLY A 566 25.52 26.84 -37.19
N ASP A 567 25.19 28.10 -36.85
CA ASP A 567 24.48 28.44 -35.63
C ASP A 567 22.93 28.44 -35.78
N ASP A 568 22.42 27.95 -36.90
CA ASP A 568 20.97 27.87 -37.18
C ASP A 568 20.34 26.69 -36.47
N VAL A 569 19.73 26.96 -35.32
CA VAL A 569 19.09 25.94 -34.45
C VAL A 569 18.06 25.12 -35.20
N ARG A 570 17.33 25.70 -36.19
CA ARG A 570 16.34 24.95 -37.00
C ARG A 570 16.98 23.93 -37.90
N LEU A 571 18.14 24.26 -38.49
CA LEU A 571 18.87 23.33 -39.36
C LEU A 571 19.55 22.24 -38.53
N VAL A 572 20.10 22.59 -37.35
CA VAL A 572 20.66 21.59 -36.42
C VAL A 572 19.56 20.62 -35.98
N ALA A 573 18.35 21.09 -35.65
CA ALA A 573 17.20 20.25 -35.31
C ALA A 573 16.82 19.30 -36.48
N ARG A 574 16.95 19.72 -37.76
CA ARG A 574 16.70 18.86 -38.92
C ARG A 574 17.75 17.74 -39.06
N VAL A 575 19.00 18.00 -38.69
CA VAL A 575 20.05 16.97 -38.66
C VAL A 575 19.72 15.92 -37.60
N ALA A 576 19.41 16.37 -36.38
CA ALA A 576 19.03 15.48 -35.27
C ALA A 576 17.77 14.64 -35.59
N GLU A 577 16.72 15.26 -36.15
CA GLU A 577 15.53 14.57 -36.62
C GLU A 577 15.83 13.53 -37.71
N GLY A 578 16.72 13.88 -38.67
CA GLY A 578 17.17 12.95 -39.71
C GLY A 578 17.87 11.72 -39.12
N HIS A 579 18.76 11.89 -38.15
CA HIS A 579 19.38 10.77 -37.46
C HIS A 579 18.35 9.92 -36.67
N ALA A 580 17.37 10.55 -36.04
CA ALA A 580 16.30 9.84 -35.36
C ALA A 580 15.43 9.00 -36.30
N MET A 581 15.13 9.51 -37.50
CA MET A 581 14.44 8.74 -38.53
C MET A 581 15.28 7.55 -39.04
N LEU A 582 16.59 7.74 -39.25
CA LEU A 582 17.48 6.64 -39.60
C LEU A 582 17.55 5.59 -38.49
N ALA A 583 17.54 6.02 -37.21
CA ALA A 583 17.48 5.13 -36.06
C ALA A 583 16.24 4.23 -36.09
N GLU A 584 15.09 4.83 -36.37
CA GLU A 584 13.83 4.08 -36.48
C GLU A 584 13.83 3.09 -37.63
N LEU A 585 14.36 3.48 -38.81
CA LEU A 585 14.51 2.60 -39.98
C LEU A 585 15.47 1.44 -39.70
N ALA A 586 16.60 1.70 -39.02
CA ALA A 586 17.56 0.67 -38.61
C ALA A 586 16.88 -0.34 -37.63
N ALA A 587 16.21 0.14 -36.62
CA ALA A 587 15.51 -0.73 -35.67
C ALA A 587 14.44 -1.61 -36.37
N ARG A 588 13.70 -1.04 -37.33
CA ARG A 588 12.68 -1.78 -38.10
C ARG A 588 13.30 -2.79 -39.08
N SER A 589 14.49 -2.52 -39.59
CA SER A 589 15.24 -3.48 -40.45
C SER A 589 15.91 -4.60 -39.63
N GLY A 590 15.77 -4.60 -38.29
CA GLY A 590 16.36 -5.59 -37.41
C GLY A 590 17.75 -5.22 -36.87
N ASP A 591 18.28 -4.05 -37.21
CA ASP A 591 19.57 -3.55 -36.71
C ASP A 591 19.31 -2.66 -35.46
N ALA A 592 19.02 -3.30 -34.34
CA ALA A 592 18.69 -2.62 -33.08
C ALA A 592 19.90 -1.87 -32.51
N GLU A 593 21.13 -2.38 -32.70
CA GLU A 593 22.36 -1.74 -32.24
C GLU A 593 22.59 -0.41 -32.96
N ALA A 594 22.53 -0.39 -34.30
CA ALA A 594 22.65 0.84 -35.09
C ALA A 594 21.51 1.82 -34.78
N GLY A 595 20.29 1.31 -34.52
CA GLY A 595 19.17 2.11 -34.08
C GLY A 595 19.44 2.83 -32.75
N ALA A 596 19.99 2.12 -31.77
CA ALA A 596 20.34 2.69 -30.46
C ALA A 596 21.44 3.77 -30.59
N GLU A 597 22.51 3.51 -31.37
CA GLU A 597 23.57 4.51 -31.59
C GLU A 597 23.03 5.79 -32.24
N LEU A 598 22.15 5.66 -33.23
CA LEU A 598 21.55 6.79 -33.91
C LEU A 598 20.56 7.57 -33.06
N PHE A 599 19.75 6.93 -32.19
CA PHE A 599 18.91 7.63 -31.22
C PHE A 599 19.73 8.39 -30.19
N ALA A 600 20.80 7.76 -29.66
CA ALA A 600 21.74 8.43 -28.75
C ALA A 600 22.35 9.67 -29.38
N ARG A 601 22.76 9.56 -30.66
CA ARG A 601 23.29 10.68 -31.42
C ARG A 601 22.25 11.79 -31.61
N ALA A 602 21.04 11.48 -32.02
CA ALA A 602 19.96 12.44 -32.20
C ALA A 602 19.63 13.21 -30.91
N ALA A 603 19.55 12.51 -29.80
CA ALA A 603 19.32 13.10 -28.48
C ALA A 603 20.46 14.05 -28.08
N ALA A 604 21.73 13.65 -28.31
CA ALA A 604 22.88 14.49 -28.03
C ALA A 604 22.95 15.74 -28.94
N GLU A 605 22.54 15.63 -30.19
CA GLU A 605 22.48 16.77 -31.13
C GLU A 605 21.40 17.78 -30.70
N PHE A 606 20.21 17.31 -30.27
CA PHE A 606 19.15 18.21 -29.73
C PHE A 606 19.58 18.88 -28.42
N THR A 607 20.17 18.16 -27.49
CA THR A 607 20.66 18.74 -26.23
C THR A 607 21.81 19.72 -26.46
N GLY A 608 22.75 19.39 -27.35
CA GLY A 608 23.83 20.27 -27.76
C GLY A 608 23.38 21.55 -28.45
N ALA A 609 22.23 21.51 -29.14
CA ALA A 609 21.57 22.68 -29.73
C ALA A 609 20.76 23.53 -28.72
N GLY A 610 20.72 23.17 -27.45
CA GLY A 610 19.90 23.83 -26.42
C GLY A 610 18.41 23.58 -26.55
N LEU A 611 18.05 22.43 -27.10
CA LEU A 611 16.69 21.94 -27.34
C LEU A 611 16.40 20.62 -26.59
N PRO A 612 16.64 20.54 -25.25
CA PRO A 612 16.55 19.28 -24.53
C PRO A 612 15.15 18.64 -24.58
N TRP A 613 14.09 19.45 -24.65
CA TRP A 613 12.72 18.91 -24.72
C TRP A 613 12.43 18.10 -26.00
N PHE A 614 13.18 18.29 -27.11
CA PHE A 614 13.07 17.44 -28.29
C PHE A 614 13.86 16.13 -28.15
N ALA A 615 14.84 16.06 -27.25
CA ALA A 615 15.59 14.83 -26.99
C ALA A 615 14.75 13.77 -26.28
N VAL A 616 13.75 14.17 -25.50
CA VAL A 616 12.94 13.28 -24.62
C VAL A 616 12.37 12.06 -25.34
N GLU A 617 11.75 12.26 -26.50
CA GLU A 617 11.17 11.15 -27.28
C GLU A 617 12.25 10.15 -27.72
N TYR A 618 13.40 10.64 -28.15
CA TYR A 618 14.48 9.80 -28.66
C TYR A 618 15.23 9.10 -27.53
N GLU A 619 15.37 9.73 -26.37
CA GLU A 619 15.86 9.10 -25.15
C GLU A 619 14.95 7.98 -24.65
N ALA A 620 13.63 8.17 -24.72
CA ALA A 620 12.66 7.12 -24.39
C ALA A 620 12.75 5.93 -25.37
N ARG A 621 12.90 6.20 -26.68
CA ARG A 621 13.07 5.16 -27.70
C ARG A 621 14.43 4.44 -27.56
N LEU A 622 15.48 5.18 -27.25
CA LEU A 622 16.79 4.62 -26.93
C LEU A 622 16.70 3.68 -25.73
N ALA A 623 15.99 4.08 -24.68
CA ALA A 623 15.82 3.26 -23.50
C ALA A 623 15.10 1.94 -23.81
N ALA A 624 14.02 1.99 -24.61
CA ALA A 624 13.30 0.78 -25.03
C ALA A 624 14.20 -0.17 -25.84
N LEU A 625 15.01 0.38 -26.74
CA LEU A 625 15.92 -0.41 -27.56
C LEU A 625 17.07 -1.00 -26.73
N ALA A 626 17.68 -0.21 -25.85
CA ALA A 626 18.73 -0.65 -24.94
C ALA A 626 18.23 -1.76 -24.00
N HIS A 627 17.00 -1.63 -23.49
CA HIS A 627 16.37 -2.68 -22.71
C HIS A 627 16.17 -3.97 -23.51
N HIS A 628 15.72 -3.86 -24.76
CA HIS A 628 15.58 -5.02 -25.66
C HIS A 628 16.94 -5.70 -25.94
N LEU A 629 18.01 -4.92 -26.06
CA LEU A 629 19.38 -5.42 -26.26
C LEU A 629 20.02 -5.97 -24.98
N GLY A 630 19.33 -5.85 -23.81
CA GLY A 630 19.86 -6.26 -22.52
C GLY A 630 20.82 -5.25 -21.89
N ASP A 631 21.00 -4.07 -22.48
CA ASP A 631 21.78 -2.97 -21.87
C ASP A 631 20.91 -2.15 -20.89
N VAL A 632 20.69 -2.75 -19.74
CA VAL A 632 19.85 -2.16 -18.69
C VAL A 632 20.43 -0.85 -18.15
N ALA A 633 21.77 -0.70 -18.17
CA ALA A 633 22.42 0.51 -17.68
C ALA A 633 22.16 1.70 -18.61
N GLU A 634 22.24 1.48 -19.92
CA GLU A 634 21.93 2.51 -20.92
C GLU A 634 20.44 2.85 -20.92
N ALA A 635 19.55 1.85 -20.75
CA ALA A 635 18.11 2.07 -20.63
C ALA A 635 17.78 2.99 -19.44
N GLU A 636 18.35 2.72 -18.27
CA GLU A 636 18.19 3.56 -17.08
C GLU A 636 18.73 4.97 -17.30
N ARG A 637 19.93 5.10 -17.85
CA ARG A 637 20.53 6.41 -18.12
C ARG A 637 19.65 7.26 -19.05
N ALA A 638 19.15 6.66 -20.12
CA ALA A 638 18.32 7.35 -21.10
C ALA A 638 16.97 7.80 -20.52
N LEU A 639 16.32 6.98 -19.71
CA LEU A 639 15.05 7.36 -19.03
C LEU A 639 15.23 8.50 -18.02
N ARG A 640 16.33 8.48 -17.26
CA ARG A 640 16.66 9.60 -16.34
C ARG A 640 16.90 10.89 -17.10
N ALA A 641 17.64 10.81 -18.22
CA ALA A 641 17.89 11.96 -19.08
C ALA A 641 16.57 12.50 -19.67
N ALA A 642 15.68 11.63 -20.13
CA ALA A 642 14.38 12.02 -20.66
C ALA A 642 13.51 12.77 -19.61
N LEU A 643 13.50 12.30 -18.36
CA LEU A 643 12.80 12.97 -17.27
C LEU A 643 13.42 14.35 -16.93
N GLU A 644 14.74 14.43 -16.90
CA GLU A 644 15.46 15.68 -16.66
C GLU A 644 15.24 16.71 -17.79
N HIS A 645 15.43 16.29 -19.03
CA HIS A 645 15.32 17.15 -20.22
C HIS A 645 13.88 17.59 -20.50
N GLY A 646 12.92 16.76 -20.18
CA GLY A 646 11.50 17.09 -20.28
C GLY A 646 11.04 18.13 -19.27
N GLY A 647 11.56 18.09 -18.05
CA GLY A 647 11.32 19.08 -17.00
C GLY A 647 9.83 19.45 -16.89
N GLY A 648 9.55 20.76 -16.91
CA GLY A 648 8.18 21.28 -16.86
C GLY A 648 7.38 21.19 -18.17
N PHE A 649 7.99 20.72 -19.28
CA PHE A 649 7.35 20.62 -20.60
C PHE A 649 6.72 19.25 -20.87
N LEU A 650 7.03 18.24 -20.03
CA LEU A 650 6.38 16.94 -20.13
C LEU A 650 4.93 17.02 -19.74
N GLU A 651 4.07 16.55 -20.64
CA GLU A 651 2.67 16.31 -20.29
C GLU A 651 2.54 15.20 -19.24
N PRO A 652 1.47 15.21 -18.43
CA PRO A 652 1.27 14.22 -17.36
C PRO A 652 1.36 12.76 -17.86
N VAL A 653 0.77 12.43 -19.02
CA VAL A 653 0.84 11.08 -19.63
C VAL A 653 2.27 10.68 -19.94
N GLY A 654 3.04 11.55 -20.63
CA GLY A 654 4.43 11.25 -20.98
C GLY A 654 5.32 11.07 -19.75
N ARG A 655 5.08 11.88 -18.72
CA ARG A 655 5.78 11.76 -17.44
C ARG A 655 5.47 10.43 -16.76
N ALA A 656 4.18 10.05 -16.72
CA ALA A 656 3.74 8.77 -16.17
C ALA A 656 4.43 7.59 -16.89
N GLN A 657 4.47 7.62 -18.23
CA GLN A 657 5.11 6.56 -19.03
C GLN A 657 6.59 6.42 -18.73
N LEU A 658 7.35 7.53 -18.69
CA LEU A 658 8.78 7.51 -18.39
C LEU A 658 9.06 6.99 -16.98
N HIS A 659 8.28 7.40 -15.99
CA HIS A 659 8.43 6.89 -14.64
C HIS A 659 8.11 5.40 -14.55
N LEU A 660 7.09 4.90 -15.26
CA LEU A 660 6.75 3.49 -15.24
C LEU A 660 7.85 2.64 -15.89
N GLN A 661 8.35 3.05 -17.05
CA GLN A 661 9.47 2.37 -17.72
C GLN A 661 10.71 2.34 -16.82
N LEU A 662 11.01 3.45 -16.16
CA LEU A 662 12.14 3.51 -15.22
C LEU A 662 11.92 2.61 -14.00
N ALA A 663 10.70 2.52 -13.48
CA ALA A 663 10.36 1.57 -12.42
C ALA A 663 10.62 0.12 -12.83
N GLU A 664 10.25 -0.26 -14.05
CA GLU A 664 10.48 -1.61 -14.59
C GLU A 664 11.98 -1.93 -14.73
N VAL A 665 12.74 -1.00 -15.31
CA VAL A 665 14.18 -1.15 -15.51
C VAL A 665 14.94 -1.27 -14.19
N VAL A 666 14.66 -0.37 -13.24
CA VAL A 666 15.30 -0.34 -11.92
C VAL A 666 14.86 -1.54 -11.08
N GLY A 667 13.57 -1.90 -11.17
CA GLY A 667 13.00 -3.07 -10.49
C GLY A 667 13.60 -4.40 -10.97
N GLY A 668 13.88 -4.52 -12.27
CA GLY A 668 14.59 -5.67 -12.87
C GLY A 668 16.02 -5.85 -12.33
N ARG A 669 16.65 -4.77 -11.88
CA ARG A 669 17.97 -4.80 -11.21
C ARG A 669 17.91 -5.13 -9.72
N GLY A 670 16.72 -5.42 -9.16
CA GLY A 670 16.53 -5.71 -7.74
C GLY A 670 16.44 -4.49 -6.82
N GLN A 671 16.41 -3.27 -7.36
CA GLN A 671 16.33 -2.02 -6.61
C GLN A 671 14.85 -1.69 -6.31
N ALA A 672 14.17 -2.56 -5.55
CA ALA A 672 12.73 -2.47 -5.31
C ALA A 672 12.28 -1.16 -4.65
N ALA A 673 13.12 -0.53 -3.82
CA ALA A 673 12.80 0.72 -3.17
C ALA A 673 12.68 1.88 -4.16
N GLU A 674 13.67 2.06 -5.02
CA GLU A 674 13.68 3.10 -6.06
C GLU A 674 12.61 2.83 -7.13
N ALA A 675 12.42 1.56 -7.50
CA ALA A 675 11.35 1.16 -8.42
C ALA A 675 9.96 1.54 -7.87
N ALA A 676 9.74 1.37 -6.57
CA ALA A 676 8.49 1.78 -5.92
C ALA A 676 8.27 3.29 -5.99
N GLU A 677 9.31 4.12 -5.81
CA GLU A 677 9.21 5.57 -5.94
C GLU A 677 8.79 5.98 -7.35
N HIS A 678 9.41 5.39 -8.36
CA HIS A 678 9.04 5.66 -9.75
C HIS A 678 7.65 5.15 -10.12
N ALA A 679 7.24 3.96 -9.66
CA ALA A 679 5.89 3.46 -9.88
C ALA A 679 4.84 4.34 -9.19
N LEU A 680 5.15 4.88 -8.01
CA LEU A 680 4.32 5.84 -7.28
C LEU A 680 4.11 7.15 -8.08
N GLU A 681 5.19 7.71 -8.62
CA GLU A 681 5.12 8.89 -9.50
C GLU A 681 4.33 8.58 -10.78
N ALA A 682 4.54 7.40 -11.38
CA ALA A 682 3.78 6.96 -12.56
C ALA A 682 2.27 6.92 -12.29
N ALA A 683 1.85 6.33 -11.17
CA ALA A 683 0.45 6.27 -10.77
C ALA A 683 -0.14 7.67 -10.55
N HIS A 684 0.61 8.56 -9.89
CA HIS A 684 0.18 9.94 -9.66
C HIS A 684 -0.02 10.72 -10.97
N TRP A 685 0.96 10.67 -11.88
CA TRP A 685 0.86 11.40 -13.14
C TRP A 685 -0.19 10.81 -14.09
N ALA A 686 -0.45 9.50 -14.00
CA ALA A 686 -1.56 8.87 -14.70
C ALA A 686 -2.92 9.38 -14.19
N ASP A 687 -3.08 9.54 -12.88
CA ASP A 687 -4.29 10.14 -12.30
C ASP A 687 -4.46 11.60 -12.75
N GLU A 688 -3.38 12.40 -12.76
CA GLU A 688 -3.39 13.78 -13.26
C GLU A 688 -3.76 13.87 -14.75
N ALA A 689 -3.40 12.86 -15.53
CA ALA A 689 -3.74 12.75 -16.95
C ALA A 689 -5.20 12.30 -17.20
N GLY A 690 -5.90 11.80 -16.17
CA GLY A 690 -7.21 11.15 -16.33
C GLY A 690 -7.13 9.68 -16.76
N GLU A 691 -5.92 9.11 -16.80
CA GLU A 691 -5.62 7.72 -17.17
C GLU A 691 -5.53 6.78 -15.94
N GLY A 692 -6.13 7.21 -14.83
CA GLY A 692 -6.15 6.43 -13.58
C GLY A 692 -6.67 5.01 -13.72
N PRO A 693 -7.83 4.78 -14.39
CA PRO A 693 -8.42 3.45 -14.57
C PRO A 693 -7.65 2.51 -15.51
N THR A 694 -6.81 3.05 -16.39
CA THR A 694 -6.04 2.29 -17.37
C THR A 694 -4.59 2.19 -16.93
N PHE A 695 -3.81 3.18 -17.29
CA PHE A 695 -2.39 3.26 -17.02
C PHE A 695 -2.07 3.36 -15.52
N GLY A 696 -2.88 4.11 -14.77
CA GLY A 696 -2.71 4.27 -13.33
C GLY A 696 -2.96 2.97 -12.56
N ALA A 697 -3.92 2.16 -12.98
CA ALA A 697 -4.16 0.84 -12.41
C ALA A 697 -2.96 -0.09 -12.59
N TRP A 698 -2.34 -0.09 -13.78
CA TRP A 698 -1.11 -0.83 -14.05
C TRP A 698 0.07 -0.33 -13.21
N ALA A 699 0.25 0.98 -13.10
CA ALA A 699 1.31 1.55 -12.27
C ALA A 699 1.17 1.17 -10.78
N ARG A 700 -0.06 1.13 -10.27
CA ARG A 700 -0.36 0.66 -8.90
C ARG A 700 -0.12 -0.83 -8.73
N HIS A 701 -0.43 -1.66 -9.73
CA HIS A 701 -0.09 -3.07 -9.73
C HIS A 701 1.43 -3.25 -9.57
N GLN A 702 2.23 -2.55 -10.36
CA GLN A 702 3.70 -2.59 -10.27
C GLN A 702 4.20 -2.08 -8.91
N LEU A 703 3.67 -0.95 -8.44
CA LEU A 703 4.00 -0.39 -7.12
C LEU A 703 3.73 -1.41 -6.02
N GLY A 704 2.55 -2.05 -6.04
CA GLY A 704 2.20 -3.09 -5.08
C GLY A 704 3.20 -4.25 -5.06
N GLY A 705 3.61 -4.74 -6.24
CA GLY A 705 4.63 -5.78 -6.37
C GLY A 705 6.01 -5.36 -5.83
N PHE A 706 6.41 -4.09 -6.01
CA PHE A 706 7.65 -3.59 -5.42
C PHE A 706 7.57 -3.46 -3.89
N LEU A 707 6.42 -3.05 -3.35
CA LEU A 707 6.19 -2.97 -1.90
C LEU A 707 6.15 -4.35 -1.24
N VAL A 708 5.56 -5.36 -1.88
CA VAL A 708 5.59 -6.77 -1.46
C VAL A 708 7.03 -7.26 -1.31
N ARG A 709 7.88 -7.01 -2.31
CA ARG A 709 9.31 -7.39 -2.26
C ARG A 709 10.10 -6.70 -1.14
N GLN A 710 9.60 -5.58 -0.62
CA GLN A 710 10.19 -4.86 0.52
C GLN A 710 9.61 -5.30 1.87
N GLY A 711 8.63 -6.20 1.92
CA GLY A 711 7.91 -6.57 3.13
C GLY A 711 6.99 -5.47 3.68
N ARG A 712 6.66 -4.46 2.87
CA ARG A 712 5.79 -3.34 3.26
C ARG A 712 4.31 -3.72 3.06
N TRP A 713 3.90 -4.77 3.78
CA TRP A 713 2.64 -5.48 3.56
C TRP A 713 1.39 -4.60 3.62
N ALA A 714 1.29 -3.72 4.63
CA ALA A 714 0.11 -2.87 4.80
C ALA A 714 -0.02 -1.83 3.68
N GLU A 715 1.09 -1.23 3.25
CA GLU A 715 1.11 -0.28 2.15
C GLU A 715 0.82 -0.97 0.81
N ALA A 716 1.42 -2.14 0.61
CA ALA A 716 1.14 -2.96 -0.56
C ALA A 716 -0.34 -3.33 -0.66
N ALA A 717 -0.96 -3.74 0.46
CA ALA A 717 -2.37 -4.09 0.49
C ALA A 717 -3.27 -2.91 0.08
N GLU A 718 -3.07 -1.71 0.63
CA GLU A 718 -3.84 -0.51 0.25
C GLU A 718 -3.69 -0.16 -1.24
N VAL A 719 -2.47 -0.24 -1.76
CA VAL A 719 -2.18 0.05 -3.17
C VAL A 719 -2.80 -1.00 -4.10
N LEU A 720 -2.68 -2.30 -3.76
CA LEU A 720 -3.22 -3.41 -4.56
C LEU A 720 -4.76 -3.45 -4.51
N GLU A 721 -5.40 -3.20 -3.36
CA GLU A 721 -6.85 -3.01 -3.26
C GLU A 721 -7.32 -1.87 -4.17
N SER A 722 -6.58 -0.76 -4.17
CA SER A 722 -6.85 0.39 -5.04
C SER A 722 -6.68 0.06 -6.52
N ALA A 723 -5.65 -0.74 -6.88
CA ALA A 723 -5.43 -1.20 -8.24
C ALA A 723 -6.58 -2.09 -8.73
N LEU A 724 -7.01 -3.06 -7.91
CA LEU A 724 -8.09 -4.01 -8.25
C LEU A 724 -9.44 -3.34 -8.53
N ALA A 725 -9.67 -2.14 -8.02
CA ALA A 725 -10.89 -1.38 -8.32
C ALA A 725 -11.00 -1.01 -9.82
N ASP A 726 -9.88 -0.90 -10.51
CA ASP A 726 -9.79 -0.46 -11.91
C ASP A 726 -9.20 -1.53 -12.84
N LEU A 727 -8.46 -2.53 -12.31
CA LEU A 727 -7.93 -3.62 -13.11
C LEU A 727 -9.04 -4.51 -13.63
N THR A 728 -9.12 -4.64 -14.95
CA THR A 728 -10.09 -5.52 -15.61
C THR A 728 -9.39 -6.50 -16.52
N VAL A 729 -10.00 -7.68 -16.72
CA VAL A 729 -9.48 -8.72 -17.61
C VAL A 729 -9.42 -8.22 -19.06
N GLU A 730 -10.41 -7.41 -19.47
CA GLU A 730 -10.50 -6.88 -20.84
C GLU A 730 -9.38 -5.90 -21.17
N THR A 731 -8.96 -5.08 -20.21
CA THR A 731 -7.98 -4.00 -20.44
C THR A 731 -6.57 -4.43 -20.10
N HIS A 732 -6.41 -5.22 -19.00
CA HIS A 732 -5.09 -5.52 -18.45
C HIS A 732 -4.69 -7.00 -18.55
N GLY A 733 -5.62 -7.85 -18.98
CA GLY A 733 -5.45 -9.30 -19.02
C GLY A 733 -5.72 -9.96 -17.66
N ASP A 734 -6.08 -11.23 -17.72
CA ASP A 734 -6.39 -12.05 -16.53
C ASP A 734 -5.16 -12.29 -15.65
N GLY A 735 -3.97 -12.41 -16.24
CA GLY A 735 -2.71 -12.57 -15.51
C GLY A 735 -2.44 -11.42 -14.53
N ALA A 736 -2.68 -10.17 -14.94
CA ALA A 736 -2.48 -9.02 -14.05
C ALA A 736 -3.46 -9.02 -12.86
N VAL A 737 -4.73 -9.36 -13.13
CA VAL A 737 -5.76 -9.44 -12.08
C VAL A 737 -5.43 -10.55 -11.08
N VAL A 738 -5.09 -11.75 -11.58
CA VAL A 738 -4.71 -12.91 -10.74
C VAL A 738 -3.48 -12.59 -9.90
N GLN A 739 -2.44 -12.02 -10.51
CA GLN A 739 -1.21 -11.67 -9.80
C GLN A 739 -1.45 -10.63 -8.71
N THR A 740 -2.30 -9.62 -8.99
CA THR A 740 -2.65 -8.59 -7.99
C THR A 740 -3.42 -9.20 -6.83
N GLN A 741 -4.38 -10.07 -7.09
CA GLN A 741 -5.14 -10.78 -6.05
C GLN A 741 -4.26 -11.73 -5.24
N TRP A 742 -3.29 -12.39 -5.88
CA TRP A 742 -2.30 -13.24 -5.20
C TRP A 742 -1.46 -12.44 -4.23
N TRP A 743 -0.79 -11.39 -4.72
CA TRP A 743 0.03 -10.51 -3.87
C TRP A 743 -0.78 -9.87 -2.74
N LEU A 744 -2.01 -9.46 -3.02
CA LEU A 744 -2.90 -8.94 -2.00
C LEU A 744 -3.24 -10.01 -0.94
N GLY A 745 -3.51 -11.24 -1.38
CA GLY A 745 -3.71 -12.38 -0.48
C GLY A 745 -2.51 -12.65 0.43
N ASP A 746 -1.28 -12.51 -0.09
CA ASP A 746 -0.06 -12.64 0.70
C ASP A 746 0.07 -11.52 1.72
N CYS A 747 -0.16 -10.26 1.30
CA CYS A 747 -0.15 -9.11 2.21
C CYS A 747 -1.17 -9.26 3.35
N LEU A 748 -2.39 -9.65 3.02
CA LEU A 748 -3.47 -9.83 4.00
C LEU A 748 -3.18 -10.96 4.99
N SER A 749 -2.54 -12.04 4.51
CA SER A 749 -2.10 -13.16 5.34
C SER A 749 -1.05 -12.71 6.36
N GLU A 750 -0.03 -11.95 5.92
CA GLU A 750 1.01 -11.38 6.78
C GLU A 750 0.45 -10.37 7.80
N LEU A 751 -0.64 -9.69 7.46
CA LEU A 751 -1.34 -8.78 8.35
C LEU A 751 -2.31 -9.49 9.32
N GLY A 752 -2.46 -10.81 9.23
CA GLY A 752 -3.40 -11.58 10.03
C GLY A 752 -4.86 -11.48 9.58
N GLU A 753 -5.13 -10.86 8.43
CA GLU A 753 -6.46 -10.69 7.83
C GLU A 753 -6.84 -11.93 6.98
N HIS A 754 -6.72 -13.12 7.58
CA HIS A 754 -6.77 -14.41 6.89
C HIS A 754 -8.07 -14.67 6.11
N ARG A 755 -9.22 -14.17 6.59
CA ARG A 755 -10.47 -14.32 5.86
C ARG A 755 -10.46 -13.56 4.53
N ALA A 756 -10.01 -12.31 4.55
CA ALA A 756 -9.90 -11.49 3.35
C ALA A 756 -8.82 -12.07 2.40
N ALA A 757 -7.71 -12.57 2.95
CA ALA A 757 -6.69 -13.28 2.18
C ALA A 757 -7.28 -14.47 1.42
N ALA A 758 -8.10 -15.29 2.10
CA ALA A 758 -8.78 -16.42 1.49
C ALA A 758 -9.72 -15.99 0.35
N GLU A 759 -10.51 -14.93 0.56
CA GLU A 759 -11.45 -14.41 -0.45
C GLU A 759 -10.72 -14.01 -1.73
N HIS A 760 -9.63 -13.26 -1.64
CA HIS A 760 -8.84 -12.84 -2.80
C HIS A 760 -8.15 -14.02 -3.49
N ARG A 761 -7.58 -14.96 -2.72
CA ARG A 761 -6.93 -16.17 -3.28
C ARG A 761 -7.94 -17.08 -3.98
N LEU A 762 -9.16 -17.22 -3.46
CA LEU A 762 -10.25 -17.96 -4.12
C LEU A 762 -10.70 -17.29 -5.43
N GLN A 763 -10.81 -15.96 -5.46
CA GLN A 763 -11.13 -15.21 -6.68
C GLN A 763 -10.03 -15.41 -7.74
N ALA A 764 -8.76 -15.32 -7.35
CA ALA A 764 -7.63 -15.58 -8.22
C ALA A 764 -7.64 -17.03 -8.76
N ALA A 765 -7.89 -18.01 -7.89
CA ALA A 765 -8.01 -19.42 -8.27
C ALA A 765 -9.15 -19.67 -9.27
N GLU A 766 -10.30 -19.04 -9.07
CA GLU A 766 -11.44 -19.16 -9.98
C GLU A 766 -11.13 -18.58 -11.38
N THR A 767 -10.37 -17.49 -11.46
CA THR A 767 -9.90 -16.94 -12.75
C THR A 767 -8.88 -17.88 -13.40
N ALA A 768 -7.88 -18.33 -12.65
CA ALA A 768 -6.82 -19.23 -13.12
C ALA A 768 -7.34 -20.63 -13.53
N ARG A 769 -8.53 -21.02 -13.08
CA ARG A 769 -9.18 -22.28 -13.45
C ARG A 769 -9.32 -22.48 -14.96
N HIS A 770 -9.38 -21.40 -15.70
CA HIS A 770 -9.58 -21.42 -17.16
C HIS A 770 -8.25 -21.42 -17.94
N TRP A 771 -7.12 -21.33 -17.27
CA TRP A 771 -5.81 -21.30 -17.91
C TRP A 771 -5.41 -22.70 -18.43
N PRO A 772 -4.63 -22.77 -19.51
CA PRO A 772 -4.13 -24.04 -20.01
C PRO A 772 -3.25 -24.78 -18.99
N GLU A 773 -2.44 -24.01 -18.25
CA GLU A 773 -1.56 -24.51 -17.21
C GLU A 773 -2.23 -24.34 -15.84
N GLN A 774 -2.43 -25.46 -15.14
CA GLN A 774 -3.23 -25.50 -13.90
C GLN A 774 -2.40 -25.38 -12.63
N HIS A 775 -1.09 -25.11 -12.74
CA HIS A 775 -0.20 -25.04 -11.57
C HIS A 775 -0.59 -23.89 -10.64
N ASP A 776 -0.83 -22.70 -11.20
CA ASP A 776 -1.21 -21.52 -10.42
C ASP A 776 -2.58 -21.67 -9.78
N HIS A 777 -3.54 -22.30 -10.51
CA HIS A 777 -4.84 -22.67 -9.94
C HIS A 777 -4.70 -23.55 -8.71
N ALA A 778 -3.86 -24.61 -8.78
CA ALA A 778 -3.64 -25.50 -7.66
C ALA A 778 -2.94 -24.81 -6.48
N THR A 779 -1.95 -23.95 -6.77
CA THR A 779 -1.24 -23.16 -5.77
C THR A 779 -2.17 -22.21 -5.04
N LEU A 780 -2.97 -21.43 -5.78
CA LEU A 780 -3.92 -20.48 -5.21
C LEU A 780 -5.01 -21.16 -4.38
N ALA A 781 -5.52 -22.31 -4.85
CA ALA A 781 -6.47 -23.12 -4.10
C ALA A 781 -5.87 -23.63 -2.77
N HIS A 782 -4.60 -24.04 -2.78
CA HIS A 782 -3.88 -24.47 -1.57
C HIS A 782 -3.69 -23.31 -0.59
N LEU A 783 -3.20 -22.16 -1.07
CA LEU A 783 -2.99 -20.96 -0.25
C LEU A 783 -4.31 -20.40 0.30
N ALA A 784 -5.41 -20.50 -0.47
CA ALA A 784 -6.73 -20.12 0.01
C ALA A 784 -7.18 -21.04 1.16
N ALA A 785 -6.96 -22.35 1.04
CA ALA A 785 -7.26 -23.32 2.08
C ALA A 785 -6.47 -23.03 3.37
N GLU A 786 -5.20 -22.67 3.25
CA GLU A 786 -4.36 -22.27 4.38
C GLU A 786 -4.94 -21.05 5.10
N SER A 787 -5.30 -20.01 4.34
CA SER A 787 -5.93 -18.81 4.90
C SER A 787 -7.26 -19.09 5.58
N LEU A 788 -8.11 -19.96 5.00
CA LEU A 788 -9.36 -20.39 5.63
C LEU A 788 -9.11 -21.11 6.97
N GLY A 789 -8.07 -21.96 7.01
CA GLY A 789 -7.67 -22.63 8.24
C GLY A 789 -7.23 -21.66 9.34
N GLN A 790 -6.41 -20.68 8.98
CA GLN A 790 -5.94 -19.62 9.87
C GLN A 790 -7.08 -18.70 10.32
N ALA A 791 -8.09 -18.48 9.46
CA ALA A 791 -9.31 -17.76 9.80
C ALA A 791 -10.27 -18.54 10.72
N GLY A 792 -9.95 -19.78 11.10
CA GLY A 792 -10.83 -20.65 11.90
C GLY A 792 -11.99 -21.28 11.13
N LEU A 793 -12.04 -21.14 9.80
CA LEU A 793 -13.07 -21.71 8.92
C LEU A 793 -12.70 -23.14 8.50
N HIS A 794 -12.57 -24.02 9.49
CA HIS A 794 -11.96 -25.34 9.32
C HIS A 794 -12.69 -26.24 8.30
N ALA A 795 -14.02 -26.20 8.24
CA ALA A 795 -14.79 -26.99 7.28
C ALA A 795 -14.54 -26.53 5.83
N ASP A 796 -14.49 -25.21 5.61
CA ASP A 796 -14.25 -24.64 4.29
C ASP A 796 -12.78 -24.87 3.86
N ALA A 797 -11.85 -24.82 4.83
CA ALA A 797 -10.44 -25.13 4.62
C ALA A 797 -10.24 -26.59 4.17
N ASP A 798 -10.92 -27.58 4.81
CA ASP A 798 -10.83 -28.99 4.41
C ASP A 798 -11.31 -29.19 2.96
N LEU A 799 -12.44 -28.59 2.61
CA LEU A 799 -12.97 -28.65 1.25
C LEU A 799 -12.00 -28.03 0.22
N ALA A 800 -11.41 -26.90 0.55
CA ALA A 800 -10.45 -26.22 -0.31
C ALA A 800 -9.15 -27.03 -0.47
N TYR A 801 -8.62 -27.61 0.62
CA TYR A 801 -7.46 -28.51 0.55
C TYR A 801 -7.76 -29.79 -0.22
N ALA A 802 -8.96 -30.34 -0.08
CA ALA A 802 -9.37 -31.52 -0.86
C ALA A 802 -9.35 -31.20 -2.36
N ARG A 803 -9.86 -30.03 -2.73
CA ARG A 803 -9.84 -29.55 -4.12
C ARG A 803 -8.43 -29.31 -4.64
N ALA A 804 -7.58 -28.64 -3.84
CA ALA A 804 -6.17 -28.44 -4.17
C ALA A 804 -5.44 -29.78 -4.35
N GLY A 805 -5.71 -30.77 -3.47
CA GLY A 805 -5.16 -32.11 -3.57
C GLY A 805 -5.55 -32.84 -4.87
N GLU A 806 -6.80 -32.71 -5.31
CA GLU A 806 -7.24 -33.25 -6.62
C GLU A 806 -6.49 -32.60 -7.80
N LEU A 807 -6.29 -31.30 -7.74
CA LEU A 807 -5.52 -30.56 -8.76
C LEU A 807 -4.07 -31.02 -8.78
N TRP A 808 -3.42 -31.09 -7.61
CA TRP A 808 -2.05 -31.57 -7.49
C TRP A 808 -1.85 -32.99 -8.01
N ARG A 809 -2.83 -33.87 -7.72
CA ARG A 809 -2.83 -35.26 -8.24
C ARG A 809 -2.94 -35.27 -9.77
N SER A 810 -3.82 -34.44 -10.35
CA SER A 810 -3.98 -34.35 -11.80
C SER A 810 -2.73 -33.80 -12.51
N LEU A 811 -1.94 -32.97 -11.81
CA LEU A 811 -0.67 -32.42 -12.29
C LEU A 811 0.54 -33.34 -12.05
N GLY A 812 0.36 -34.48 -11.36
CA GLY A 812 1.44 -35.35 -10.95
C GLY A 812 2.38 -34.73 -9.90
N ASN A 813 1.93 -33.68 -9.19
CA ASN A 813 2.71 -33.01 -8.18
C ASN A 813 2.45 -33.64 -6.80
N ALA A 814 3.21 -34.69 -6.48
CA ALA A 814 3.09 -35.41 -5.21
C ALA A 814 3.39 -34.52 -4.00
N HIS A 815 4.33 -33.59 -4.11
CA HIS A 815 4.69 -32.65 -3.03
C HIS A 815 3.49 -31.81 -2.61
N GLY A 816 2.79 -31.17 -3.55
CA GLY A 816 1.59 -30.38 -3.27
C GLY A 816 0.44 -31.21 -2.70
N LEU A 817 0.26 -32.43 -3.23
CA LEU A 817 -0.76 -33.38 -2.75
C LEU A 817 -0.52 -33.79 -1.29
N VAL A 818 0.70 -34.19 -0.96
CA VAL A 818 1.09 -34.60 0.40
C VAL A 818 0.88 -33.48 1.41
N ARG A 819 1.27 -32.25 1.07
CA ARG A 819 1.03 -31.09 1.93
C ARG A 819 -0.47 -30.84 2.16
N SER A 820 -1.29 -30.99 1.13
CA SER A 820 -2.74 -30.86 1.25
C SER A 820 -3.34 -31.95 2.16
N LEU A 821 -2.90 -33.20 2.03
CA LEU A 821 -3.34 -34.32 2.89
C LEU A 821 -2.95 -34.10 4.35
N ARG A 822 -1.72 -33.68 4.63
CA ARG A 822 -1.27 -33.37 6.00
C ARG A 822 -2.09 -32.23 6.62
N ALA A 823 -2.32 -31.14 5.87
CA ALA A 823 -3.14 -30.04 6.35
C ALA A 823 -4.57 -30.48 6.71
N ARG A 824 -5.18 -31.30 5.85
CA ARG A 824 -6.49 -31.93 6.11
C ARG A 824 -6.48 -32.81 7.34
N ALA A 825 -5.42 -33.58 7.56
CA ALA A 825 -5.29 -34.41 8.76
C ALA A 825 -5.33 -33.56 10.05
N TRP A 826 -4.63 -32.45 10.08
CA TRP A 826 -4.63 -31.53 11.22
C TRP A 826 -6.00 -30.84 11.43
N LEU A 827 -6.72 -30.56 10.35
CA LEU A 827 -8.09 -30.03 10.45
C LEU A 827 -9.07 -31.12 10.96
N ALA A 828 -8.97 -32.33 10.44
CA ALA A 828 -9.80 -33.46 10.84
C ALA A 828 -9.66 -33.77 12.33
N LEU A 829 -8.46 -33.67 12.91
CA LEU A 829 -8.21 -33.93 14.34
C LEU A 829 -9.10 -33.11 15.27
N ARG A 830 -9.58 -31.94 14.81
CA ARG A 830 -10.44 -31.03 15.59
C ARG A 830 -11.94 -31.33 15.46
N ALA A 831 -12.30 -32.24 14.56
CA ALA A 831 -13.70 -32.61 14.28
C ALA A 831 -14.16 -33.78 15.17
N GLU A 832 -15.47 -33.91 15.37
CA GLU A 832 -16.07 -35.04 16.08
C GLU A 832 -15.77 -36.36 15.35
N GLY A 833 -15.16 -37.33 16.04
CA GLY A 833 -14.67 -38.60 15.44
C GLY A 833 -13.37 -38.44 14.63
N GLY A 834 -12.73 -37.27 14.73
CA GLY A 834 -11.61 -36.85 13.93
C GLY A 834 -10.29 -37.58 14.05
N PRO A 835 -9.86 -38.17 15.18
CA PRO A 835 -8.58 -38.84 15.30
C PRO A 835 -8.36 -39.98 14.29
N GLN A 836 -9.41 -40.76 13.98
CA GLN A 836 -9.32 -41.82 12.99
C GLN A 836 -9.17 -41.31 11.55
N ALA A 837 -9.98 -40.29 11.18
CA ALA A 837 -9.87 -39.65 9.86
C ALA A 837 -8.52 -38.97 9.67
N ALA A 838 -8.03 -38.30 10.71
CA ALA A 838 -6.72 -37.64 10.70
C ALA A 838 -5.57 -38.65 10.49
N ARG A 839 -5.67 -39.82 11.15
CA ARG A 839 -4.73 -40.92 10.98
C ARG A 839 -4.72 -41.48 9.54
N GLU A 840 -5.90 -41.69 8.96
CA GLU A 840 -6.04 -42.19 7.58
C GLU A 840 -5.42 -41.19 6.59
N LEU A 841 -5.70 -39.90 6.72
CA LEU A 841 -5.12 -38.86 5.85
C LEU A 841 -3.59 -38.74 5.97
N MET A 842 -3.03 -38.92 7.16
CA MET A 842 -1.55 -38.97 7.33
C MET A 842 -0.95 -40.24 6.73
N ALA A 843 -1.60 -41.39 6.88
CA ALA A 843 -1.16 -42.64 6.25
C ALA A 843 -1.20 -42.53 4.72
N ASP A 844 -2.27 -41.91 4.16
CA ASP A 844 -2.37 -41.63 2.73
C ASP A 844 -1.21 -40.73 2.28
N ALA A 845 -0.88 -39.70 3.06
CA ALA A 845 0.23 -38.78 2.75
C ALA A 845 1.59 -39.50 2.72
N VAL A 846 1.85 -40.44 3.64
CA VAL A 846 3.04 -41.28 3.63
C VAL A 846 3.05 -42.17 2.38
N GLY A 847 1.91 -42.82 2.05
CA GLY A 847 1.74 -43.65 0.86
C GLY A 847 2.02 -42.88 -0.43
N GLU A 848 1.44 -41.74 -0.62
CA GLU A 848 1.64 -40.88 -1.83
C GLU A 848 3.12 -40.43 -1.97
N CYS A 849 3.83 -40.18 -0.84
CA CYS A 849 5.27 -39.95 -0.86
C CYS A 849 6.05 -41.15 -1.33
N ALA A 850 5.73 -42.33 -0.80
CA ALA A 850 6.43 -43.59 -1.12
C ALA A 850 6.22 -43.97 -2.61
N ASP A 851 4.97 -43.87 -3.09
CA ASP A 851 4.64 -44.17 -4.49
C ASP A 851 5.35 -43.17 -5.44
N ALA A 852 5.41 -41.90 -5.08
CA ALA A 852 6.11 -40.90 -5.87
C ALA A 852 7.62 -41.13 -5.91
N LEU A 853 8.24 -41.60 -4.81
CA LEU A 853 9.65 -41.94 -4.74
C LEU A 853 10.04 -43.14 -5.62
N GLU A 854 9.11 -44.09 -5.82
CA GLU A 854 9.35 -45.25 -6.69
C GLU A 854 9.47 -44.85 -8.17
N VAL A 855 8.80 -43.76 -8.58
CA VAL A 855 8.73 -43.32 -9.99
C VAL A 855 9.59 -42.10 -10.27
N ALA A 856 10.23 -41.50 -9.27
CA ALA A 856 11.06 -40.32 -9.42
C ALA A 856 12.34 -40.61 -10.22
N ASP A 857 12.48 -40.01 -11.40
CA ASP A 857 13.57 -40.23 -12.33
C ASP A 857 14.79 -39.34 -12.08
N ASP A 858 14.60 -38.14 -11.51
CA ASP A 858 15.66 -37.17 -11.25
C ASP A 858 16.01 -37.04 -9.76
N GLU A 859 17.29 -36.78 -9.51
CA GLU A 859 17.86 -36.72 -8.15
C GLU A 859 17.29 -35.59 -7.31
N GLU A 860 16.98 -34.42 -7.93
CA GLU A 860 16.47 -33.26 -7.22
C GLU A 860 15.04 -33.51 -6.73
N THR A 861 14.17 -34.02 -7.58
CA THR A 861 12.81 -34.44 -7.22
C THR A 861 12.85 -35.52 -6.13
N ARG A 862 13.74 -36.49 -6.27
CA ARG A 862 13.92 -37.56 -5.28
C ARG A 862 14.32 -37.00 -3.92
N LEU A 863 15.31 -36.13 -3.85
CA LEU A 863 15.73 -35.48 -2.61
C LEU A 863 14.59 -34.70 -1.97
N ARG A 864 13.83 -33.89 -2.75
CA ARG A 864 12.68 -33.15 -2.24
C ARG A 864 11.60 -34.07 -1.66
N LEU A 865 11.29 -35.19 -2.32
CA LEU A 865 10.32 -36.15 -1.83
C LEU A 865 10.79 -36.86 -0.56
N VAL A 866 12.08 -37.20 -0.44
CA VAL A 866 12.65 -37.78 0.78
C VAL A 866 12.54 -36.82 1.95
N PHE A 867 12.83 -35.51 1.74
CA PHE A 867 12.59 -34.49 2.76
C PHE A 867 11.12 -34.43 3.17
N GLU A 868 10.23 -34.47 2.20
CA GLU A 868 8.78 -34.41 2.43
C GLU A 868 8.28 -35.65 3.20
N LEU A 869 8.81 -36.80 2.89
CA LEU A 869 8.51 -38.05 3.61
C LEU A 869 8.94 -37.95 5.07
N GLY A 870 10.16 -37.49 5.35
CA GLY A 870 10.64 -37.25 6.70
C GLY A 870 9.77 -36.31 7.51
N HIS A 871 9.35 -35.18 6.89
CA HIS A 871 8.41 -34.23 7.51
C HIS A 871 7.02 -34.83 7.72
N THR A 872 6.56 -35.70 6.81
CA THR A 872 5.26 -36.36 6.92
C THR A 872 5.26 -37.36 8.10
N HIS A 873 6.28 -38.19 8.23
CA HIS A 873 6.42 -39.09 9.38
C HIS A 873 6.50 -38.32 10.70
N ARG A 874 7.27 -37.22 10.75
CA ARG A 874 7.34 -36.39 11.95
C ARG A 874 5.97 -35.83 12.32
N GLN A 875 5.26 -35.19 11.37
CA GLN A 875 3.92 -34.64 11.64
C GLN A 875 2.90 -35.73 11.98
N PHE A 876 3.05 -36.93 11.43
CA PHE A 876 2.21 -38.06 11.80
C PHE A 876 2.45 -38.46 13.25
N GLY A 877 3.70 -38.52 13.71
CA GLY A 877 4.02 -38.78 15.12
C GLY A 877 3.45 -37.69 16.04
N ASP A 878 3.61 -36.39 15.69
CA ASP A 878 3.04 -35.29 16.44
C ASP A 878 1.49 -35.36 16.52
N LEU A 879 0.84 -35.77 15.43
CA LEU A 879 -0.61 -35.92 15.37
C LEU A 879 -1.08 -37.08 16.27
N LEU A 880 -0.43 -38.22 16.21
CA LEU A 880 -0.74 -39.39 17.04
C LEU A 880 -0.60 -39.07 18.53
N ALA A 881 0.49 -38.39 18.91
CA ALA A 881 0.72 -37.96 20.29
C ALA A 881 -0.40 -37.04 20.81
N ARG A 882 -0.84 -36.07 19.97
CA ARG A 882 -1.93 -35.15 20.32
C ARG A 882 -3.33 -35.76 20.23
N SER A 883 -3.49 -36.84 19.50
CA SER A 883 -4.78 -37.53 19.36
C SER A 883 -5.08 -38.46 20.57
N ALA A 884 -4.13 -38.69 21.46
CA ALA A 884 -4.35 -39.41 22.70
C ALA A 884 -5.34 -38.62 23.57
N ALA A 885 -6.56 -39.09 23.66
CA ALA A 885 -7.65 -38.42 24.37
C ALA A 885 -7.37 -38.36 25.88
N GLU A 886 -7.59 -37.22 26.51
CA GLU A 886 -7.42 -37.04 27.96
C GLU A 886 -8.32 -38.00 28.78
N ASP A 887 -9.43 -38.46 28.21
CA ASP A 887 -10.40 -39.39 28.82
C ASP A 887 -10.14 -40.87 28.43
N ALA A 888 -9.05 -41.22 27.68
CA ALA A 888 -8.73 -42.59 27.32
C ALA A 888 -8.08 -43.32 28.50
N ASP A 889 -8.19 -44.66 28.48
CA ASP A 889 -7.46 -45.48 29.48
C ASP A 889 -5.93 -45.45 29.21
N ASP A 890 -5.15 -45.67 30.24
CA ASP A 890 -3.67 -45.61 30.22
C ASP A 890 -3.05 -46.51 29.14
N ASP A 891 -3.67 -47.65 28.84
CA ASP A 891 -3.17 -48.57 27.82
C ASP A 891 -3.37 -48.05 26.40
N SER A 892 -4.49 -47.38 26.16
CA SER A 892 -4.79 -46.71 24.87
C SER A 892 -3.89 -45.50 24.63
N ILE A 893 -3.64 -44.68 25.66
CA ILE A 893 -2.70 -43.55 25.60
C ILE A 893 -1.30 -44.06 25.29
N ARG A 894 -0.84 -45.12 26.00
CA ARG A 894 0.46 -45.70 25.78
C ARG A 894 0.64 -46.27 24.38
N ALA A 895 -0.38 -46.92 23.83
CA ALA A 895 -0.36 -47.46 22.47
C ALA A 895 -0.26 -46.35 21.43
N ALA A 896 -0.97 -45.24 21.59
CA ALA A 896 -0.87 -44.09 20.71
C ALA A 896 0.51 -43.43 20.78
N MET A 897 1.10 -43.33 21.97
CA MET A 897 2.45 -42.78 22.15
C MET A 897 3.54 -43.70 21.56
N ASP A 898 3.41 -45.05 21.68
CA ASP A 898 4.31 -46.00 21.06
C ASP A 898 4.25 -45.90 19.51
N GLU A 899 3.07 -45.74 18.96
CA GLU A 899 2.92 -45.54 17.51
C GLU A 899 3.50 -44.18 17.07
N ALA A 900 3.26 -43.09 17.84
CA ALA A 900 3.88 -41.81 17.62
C ALA A 900 5.40 -41.89 17.61
N LEU A 901 6.00 -42.61 18.57
CA LEU A 901 7.43 -42.85 18.66
C LEU A 901 7.96 -43.66 17.45
N SER A 902 7.17 -44.60 16.95
CA SER A 902 7.51 -45.33 15.71
C SER A 902 7.63 -44.39 14.53
N GLN A 903 6.62 -43.50 14.34
CA GLN A 903 6.64 -42.53 13.25
C GLN A 903 7.79 -41.49 13.37
N MET A 904 8.10 -41.05 14.59
CA MET A 904 9.27 -40.21 14.85
C MET A 904 10.58 -40.89 14.50
N SER A 905 10.68 -42.18 14.79
CA SER A 905 11.87 -42.96 14.48
C SER A 905 12.05 -43.16 12.97
N GLU A 906 10.96 -43.36 12.22
CA GLU A 906 10.99 -43.37 10.75
C GLU A 906 11.42 -42.00 10.20
N ALA A 907 10.90 -40.89 10.74
CA ALA A 907 11.33 -39.55 10.36
C ALA A 907 12.86 -39.37 10.54
N VAL A 908 13.39 -39.78 11.69
CA VAL A 908 14.82 -39.75 11.97
C VAL A 908 15.61 -40.59 10.95
N ALA A 909 15.15 -41.80 10.66
CA ALA A 909 15.81 -42.70 9.69
C ALA A 909 15.85 -42.05 8.28
N VAL A 910 14.75 -41.46 7.85
CA VAL A 910 14.65 -40.72 6.58
C VAL A 910 15.62 -39.54 6.54
N PHE A 911 15.63 -38.70 7.57
CA PHE A 911 16.52 -37.52 7.61
C PHE A 911 18.01 -37.93 7.73
N VAL A 912 18.34 -39.04 8.40
CA VAL A 912 19.70 -39.58 8.43
C VAL A 912 20.20 -39.93 7.03
N SER A 913 19.32 -40.45 6.16
CA SER A 913 19.70 -40.79 4.78
C SER A 913 20.06 -39.55 3.92
N LEU A 914 19.65 -38.38 4.33
CA LEU A 914 19.91 -37.09 3.66
C LEU A 914 21.22 -36.40 4.15
N GLY A 915 21.87 -36.95 5.17
CA GLY A 915 23.14 -36.44 5.68
C GLY A 915 23.08 -35.08 6.36
N ALA A 916 24.10 -34.26 6.16
CA ALA A 916 24.27 -32.97 6.84
C ALA A 916 23.18 -31.96 6.48
N ALA A 917 22.63 -31.97 5.26
CA ALA A 917 21.58 -31.09 4.80
C ALA A 917 20.27 -31.17 5.62
N ALA A 918 20.02 -32.34 6.24
CA ALA A 918 18.82 -32.58 7.05
C ALA A 918 19.08 -32.52 8.57
N LEU A 919 20.23 -32.01 9.02
CA LEU A 919 20.60 -31.97 10.44
C LEU A 919 19.55 -31.24 11.31
N PRO A 920 19.04 -30.03 10.97
CA PRO A 920 18.03 -29.37 11.78
C PRO A 920 16.70 -30.16 11.89
N PRO A 921 16.06 -30.64 10.82
CA PRO A 921 14.85 -31.44 10.94
C PRO A 921 15.09 -32.79 11.61
N ARG A 922 16.26 -33.46 11.38
CA ARG A 922 16.65 -34.68 12.06
C ARG A 922 16.69 -34.50 13.56
N THR A 923 17.46 -33.50 14.05
CA THR A 923 17.61 -33.25 15.49
C THR A 923 16.28 -32.85 16.14
N GLY A 924 15.41 -32.14 15.41
CA GLY A 924 14.05 -31.89 15.88
C GLY A 924 13.21 -33.16 16.06
N ALA A 925 13.31 -34.11 15.12
CA ALA A 925 12.62 -35.41 15.24
C ALA A 925 13.21 -36.29 16.35
N GLU A 926 14.55 -36.29 16.53
CA GLU A 926 15.23 -36.96 17.64
C GLU A 926 14.75 -36.45 19.01
N LEU A 927 14.63 -35.12 19.19
CA LEU A 927 14.18 -34.55 20.45
C LEU A 927 12.70 -34.87 20.72
N ALA A 928 11.84 -34.77 19.68
CA ALA A 928 10.43 -35.14 19.80
C ALA A 928 10.28 -36.63 20.19
N ALA A 929 11.05 -37.53 19.56
CA ALA A 929 11.09 -38.92 19.94
C ALA A 929 11.59 -39.14 21.38
N GLY A 930 12.60 -38.38 21.79
CA GLY A 930 13.15 -38.43 23.14
C GLY A 930 12.16 -38.00 24.22
N TRP A 931 11.35 -36.95 23.95
CA TRP A 931 10.29 -36.55 24.87
C TRP A 931 9.21 -37.64 24.98
N LEU A 932 8.81 -38.26 23.88
CA LEU A 932 7.87 -39.40 23.89
C LEU A 932 8.45 -40.61 24.68
N GLU A 933 9.74 -40.90 24.56
CA GLU A 933 10.40 -41.93 25.35
C GLU A 933 10.41 -41.59 26.84
N ALA A 934 10.63 -40.34 27.20
CA ALA A 934 10.55 -39.89 28.60
C ALA A 934 9.13 -40.07 29.16
N ASP A 935 8.09 -39.67 28.41
CA ASP A 935 6.68 -39.80 28.79
C ASP A 935 6.25 -41.28 28.89
N LEU A 936 6.80 -42.15 28.05
CA LEU A 936 6.63 -43.62 28.10
C LEU A 936 7.38 -44.30 29.24
N GLY A 937 8.14 -43.53 30.05
CA GLY A 937 8.93 -44.07 31.15
C GLY A 937 10.21 -44.83 30.68
N ARG A 938 10.82 -44.37 29.60
CA ARG A 938 12.05 -44.90 28.99
C ARG A 938 13.20 -43.87 29.08
N PRO A 939 13.63 -43.48 30.30
CA PRO A 939 14.59 -42.40 30.49
C PRO A 939 15.98 -42.67 29.89
N ALA A 940 16.38 -43.95 29.78
CA ALA A 940 17.67 -44.28 29.20
C ALA A 940 17.74 -44.02 27.70
N GLU A 941 16.67 -44.33 26.99
CA GLU A 941 16.48 -44.11 25.55
C GLU A 941 16.37 -42.59 25.26
N ALA A 942 15.56 -41.87 26.04
CA ALA A 942 15.42 -40.40 25.96
C ALA A 942 16.78 -39.69 26.11
N ALA A 943 17.58 -40.11 27.12
CA ALA A 943 18.92 -39.59 27.32
C ALA A 943 19.89 -39.95 26.19
N ALA A 944 19.72 -41.11 25.55
CA ALA A 944 20.55 -41.49 24.39
C ALA A 944 20.29 -40.58 23.19
N ARG A 945 19.03 -40.28 22.91
CA ARG A 945 18.66 -39.32 21.81
C ARG A 945 19.18 -37.91 22.08
N ALA A 946 19.00 -37.41 23.29
CA ALA A 946 19.51 -36.08 23.65
C ALA A 946 21.03 -35.97 23.45
N ARG A 947 21.79 -37.00 23.86
CA ARG A 947 23.24 -37.06 23.62
C ARG A 947 23.58 -37.14 22.13
N ALA A 948 22.80 -37.88 21.34
CA ALA A 948 23.01 -38.00 19.90
C ALA A 948 22.85 -36.62 19.23
N VAL A 949 21.85 -35.81 19.64
CA VAL A 949 21.65 -34.44 19.16
C VAL A 949 22.85 -33.56 19.52
N LEU A 950 23.30 -33.57 20.79
CA LEU A 950 24.45 -32.76 21.21
C LEU A 950 25.73 -33.14 20.46
N THR A 951 25.94 -34.45 20.23
CA THR A 951 27.10 -34.98 19.48
C THR A 951 27.01 -34.55 18.01
N ALA A 952 25.84 -34.64 17.39
CA ALA A 952 25.66 -34.27 15.98
C ALA A 952 26.00 -32.79 15.71
N TYR A 953 25.64 -31.88 16.63
CA TYR A 953 26.03 -30.48 16.51
C TYR A 953 27.51 -30.24 16.86
N ALA A 954 28.11 -31.00 17.79
CA ALA A 954 29.54 -30.90 18.07
C ALA A 954 30.39 -31.38 16.88
N ASP A 955 29.98 -32.46 16.22
CA ASP A 955 30.64 -32.98 15.02
C ASP A 955 30.53 -32.01 13.85
N ALA A 956 29.34 -31.42 13.65
CA ALA A 956 29.09 -30.44 12.60
C ALA A 956 29.94 -29.16 12.74
N GLU A 957 30.18 -28.64 13.96
CA GLU A 957 31.07 -27.51 14.21
C GLU A 957 32.53 -27.75 13.82
N THR A 958 32.94 -29.00 13.69
CA THR A 958 34.29 -29.37 13.29
C THR A 958 34.45 -29.56 11.77
N ASP A 959 33.34 -29.56 11.01
CA ASP A 959 33.34 -29.68 9.56
C ASP A 959 33.47 -28.31 8.89
N PRO A 960 34.56 -28.00 8.17
CA PRO A 960 34.77 -26.70 7.51
C PRO A 960 33.74 -26.38 6.36
N GLY A 961 33.00 -27.40 5.92
CA GLY A 961 31.96 -27.27 4.89
C GLY A 961 30.55 -27.15 5.44
N PHE A 962 30.38 -27.16 6.74
CA PHE A 962 29.08 -27.06 7.36
C PHE A 962 28.62 -25.58 7.36
N GLU A 963 27.85 -25.21 6.40
CA GLU A 963 26.99 -24.01 6.49
C GLU A 963 25.85 -24.35 7.47
N GLY A 964 26.20 -24.30 8.78
CA GLY A 964 25.28 -24.60 9.86
C GLY A 964 24.03 -23.75 9.77
N GLY A 965 22.88 -24.39 10.04
CA GLY A 965 21.64 -23.69 10.15
C GLY A 965 21.74 -22.47 11.09
N ASP A 966 20.76 -21.57 11.02
CA ASP A 966 20.63 -20.39 11.86
C ASP A 966 21.14 -20.64 13.30
N GLU A 967 22.09 -19.82 13.77
CA GLU A 967 22.68 -19.92 15.12
C GLU A 967 21.62 -20.01 16.24
N GLU A 968 20.46 -19.38 16.02
CA GLU A 968 19.35 -19.40 16.98
C GLU A 968 18.73 -20.80 17.05
N THR A 969 18.50 -21.44 15.92
CA THR A 969 18.00 -22.82 15.84
C THR A 969 18.96 -23.80 16.48
N VAL A 970 20.26 -23.70 16.23
CA VAL A 970 21.28 -24.53 16.85
C VAL A 970 21.28 -24.39 18.38
N ARG A 971 21.23 -23.14 18.85
CA ARG A 971 21.19 -22.81 20.29
C ARG A 971 19.94 -23.37 20.96
N ALA A 972 18.78 -23.19 20.33
CA ALA A 972 17.51 -23.71 20.83
C ALA A 972 17.51 -25.25 20.93
N ARG A 973 18.00 -25.95 19.91
CA ARG A 973 18.08 -27.41 19.89
C ARG A 973 19.02 -27.98 20.95
N ARG A 974 20.18 -27.35 21.19
CA ARG A 974 21.09 -27.72 22.27
C ARG A 974 20.46 -27.52 23.64
N ALA A 975 19.83 -26.40 23.88
CA ALA A 975 19.14 -26.12 25.13
C ALA A 975 18.02 -27.12 25.40
N GLU A 976 17.22 -27.49 24.38
CA GLU A 976 16.19 -28.50 24.46
C GLU A 976 16.78 -29.89 24.76
N ALA A 977 17.90 -30.28 24.13
CA ALA A 977 18.58 -31.53 24.39
C ALA A 977 19.14 -31.62 25.84
N GLU A 978 19.65 -30.50 26.37
CA GLU A 978 20.11 -30.43 27.77
C GLU A 978 18.94 -30.56 28.75
N GLN A 979 17.80 -29.95 28.45
CA GLN A 979 16.55 -30.06 29.24
C GLN A 979 16.05 -31.52 29.24
N LEU A 980 16.04 -32.18 28.09
CA LEU A 980 15.65 -33.61 27.98
C LEU A 980 16.59 -34.51 28.77
N LEU A 981 17.91 -34.27 28.73
CA LEU A 981 18.88 -34.98 29.53
C LEU A 981 18.65 -34.86 31.05
N GLN A 982 18.31 -33.64 31.49
CA GLN A 982 17.99 -33.37 32.88
C GLN A 982 16.71 -34.10 33.30
N ALA A 983 15.66 -34.01 32.50
CA ALA A 983 14.37 -34.67 32.76
C ALA A 983 14.53 -36.20 32.81
N ALA A 984 15.30 -36.77 31.88
CA ALA A 984 15.60 -38.20 31.86
C ALA A 984 16.42 -38.67 33.09
N ALA A 985 17.36 -37.84 33.56
CA ALA A 985 18.14 -38.16 34.78
C ALA A 985 17.24 -38.13 36.02
N GLU A 986 16.37 -37.14 36.16
CA GLU A 986 15.41 -37.03 37.26
C GLU A 986 14.42 -38.19 37.27
N ALA A 987 13.91 -38.59 36.09
CA ALA A 987 13.05 -39.77 35.96
C ALA A 987 13.73 -41.07 36.37
N ALA A 988 14.98 -41.28 35.94
CA ALA A 988 15.76 -42.45 36.30
C ALA A 988 16.06 -42.55 37.82
N GLU A 989 16.33 -41.41 38.47
CA GLU A 989 16.51 -41.35 39.94
C GLU A 989 15.23 -41.68 40.69
N GLN A 990 14.08 -41.23 40.19
CA GLN A 990 12.78 -41.54 40.77
C GLN A 990 12.41 -42.98 40.64
N GLU A 991 12.68 -43.59 39.48
CA GLU A 991 12.48 -45.01 39.25
C GLU A 991 13.36 -45.87 40.16
N ALA A 992 14.65 -45.53 40.25
CA ALA A 992 15.57 -46.21 41.17
C ALA A 992 15.20 -46.06 42.67
N ALA A 993 14.56 -44.98 43.03
CA ALA A 993 14.05 -44.75 44.38
C ALA A 993 12.80 -45.63 44.65
N ARG A 994 11.85 -45.72 43.70
CA ARG A 994 10.68 -46.58 43.77
C ARG A 994 11.05 -48.07 43.86
N GLU A 995 12.03 -48.54 43.07
CA GLU A 995 12.52 -49.91 43.14
C GLU A 995 13.19 -50.19 44.47
N ARG A 996 13.91 -49.25 45.05
CA ARG A 996 14.51 -49.40 46.39
C ARG A 996 13.42 -49.54 47.46
N GLU A 997 12.41 -48.67 47.43
CA GLU A 997 11.28 -48.78 48.35
C GLU A 997 10.49 -50.08 48.20
N ALA A 998 10.29 -50.56 46.95
CA ALA A 998 9.62 -51.82 46.66
C ALA A 998 10.42 -53.03 47.24
N ARG A 999 11.72 -53.07 47.01
CA ARG A 999 12.61 -54.08 47.57
C ARG A 999 12.67 -54.08 49.11
N GLU A 1000 12.62 -52.87 49.70
CA GLU A 1000 12.55 -52.71 51.14
C GLU A 1000 11.20 -53.16 51.73
N ARG A 1001 10.08 -53.00 51.00
CA ARG A 1001 8.78 -53.53 51.35
C ARG A 1001 8.75 -55.06 51.27
N GLU A 1002 9.26 -55.69 50.19
CA GLU A 1002 9.38 -57.12 50.03
C GLU A 1002 10.30 -57.75 51.10
N ALA A 1003 11.36 -57.07 51.55
CA ALA A 1003 12.24 -57.53 52.58
C ALA A 1003 11.67 -57.44 54.01
N ARG A 1004 10.55 -56.63 54.20
CA ARG A 1004 9.83 -56.50 55.44
C ARG A 1004 8.62 -57.43 55.58
N GLU A 1005 8.12 -57.97 54.43
CA GLU A 1005 7.17 -59.10 54.44
C GLU A 1005 7.88 -60.47 54.52
#